data_c0fde8410304b5e9bfe6b113f9d15a5a
#
_entry.id   c0fde8410304b5e9bfe6b113f9d15a5a
#
_cell.length_a   1.000
_cell.length_b   1.000
_cell.length_c   1.000
_cell.angle_alpha   90.00
_cell.angle_beta   90.00
_cell.angle_gamma   90.00
#
_symmetry.space_group_name_H-M   'P 1'
#
loop_
_entity.id
_entity.type
_entity.pdbx_description
1 polymer ?
#
loop_
_entity_poly.entity_id
_entity_poly.type
_entity_poly.pdbx_seq_one_letter_code
_entity_poly.pdbx_strand_id
1 'polypeptide(L)'
;MLPIIQIGLSALILVPPTIAQSNAATSGRHDFNIANFAGTFASGSGVLESLRPSSNESFDFSPSDVFSQRNGPGQYHTGDLTFRYRAKGAQEWSVADTAATDMNFSSSTLESGDLLHSNLNHVLPGLQDIKVSRTWFSTEDGDLAFSFTLQNTGSDPIELGSLGMPIEFNNIFTGRTAVETTNKCVLVDPYIGLNAGYLQVTRITGTGPNLVVTPLNADSKFEAWRFLDEPQDVPLGYQVQTYEGNYAWEVFTQAYAEKEWQGIQPWNEPSSRTLDPGENLTVGLKFSLAEDVQRTDETVARNDVPVAIGFPGYVLPQDLVARLFINSSRDIESIGSTPNGALSVAQTGKYQNSWTEFEVKATNGSFGRTRLDITYTDGRKQAVHYWIAHASPAAIEEHGSFLANEQWFTNTSDPFGRAPSVITYNRDTDDFVLQENRTWIAGLSDEGGAGSFLAAAMKQAFTPDASEVAKLEEFVEKVVWGRLQIDSGNETYAVRKSLFFYQPELVPGYEYDPYFNWTAVPGLTWDKEAAYLINRAYDYVHVSALYWGLYRAGRTHGLVCQQTSDWYLMQAYHTIVFATSNGTDGEPNTAYADLGLMGETVWGYILSDLRLENHTAEAAHLEDLMLRRQQIWASLPDPYGSEMAWDSTGEEGVYYWSNYFNDTSTAQKTVNAIRGYMPTIAHWGWNGNARRYWDFLYAGDIKLARIERQIHHYGSGLNALALLDNYRQAADPESTKAIYDLRVGYGGIQGPLSNIDAGGFGSMAFHSYPDTLRWDAYSGDYGPNFLGHVLGAATYLLNHPIFGWISFGGNVQQGNGSVIVVEPKDMLRKRIFVAPVGLWVTIDARVISSFSYDAESREVEICIESDMSSKSHWKQHGSRGNHSNVMLQWEQSGGSKAMPMKVHAADGSQQGPGSFVLNVSSGASKVVFSPST
;
A
#
# COMPACT_ATOMS: atom_id res chain seq x y z
N MET A 1 -31.61 1.78 -18.47
CA MET A 1 -30.99 0.54 -18.97
C MET A 1 -29.92 0.98 -19.95
N LEU A 2 -28.75 1.25 -19.44
CA LEU A 2 -27.59 1.56 -20.27
C LEU A 2 -26.82 0.25 -20.46
N PRO A 3 -26.42 -0.10 -21.67
CA PRO A 3 -25.54 -1.24 -21.86
C PRO A 3 -24.16 -0.89 -21.34
N ILE A 4 -23.67 -1.71 -20.41
CA ILE A 4 -22.26 -1.71 -20.03
C ILE A 4 -21.49 -2.09 -21.30
N ILE A 5 -20.93 -1.09 -21.97
CA ILE A 5 -19.97 -1.33 -23.03
C ILE A 5 -18.66 -1.71 -22.35
N GLN A 6 -18.46 -3.01 -22.18
CA GLN A 6 -17.15 -3.59 -22.03
C GLN A 6 -16.35 -3.28 -23.30
N ILE A 7 -15.67 -2.14 -23.33
CA ILE A 7 -14.63 -1.90 -24.33
C ILE A 7 -13.36 -2.51 -23.75
N GLY A 8 -13.08 -3.68 -24.28
CA GLY A 8 -12.04 -4.57 -23.85
C GLY A 8 -10.64 -4.00 -23.89
N LEU A 9 -9.93 -4.23 -22.80
CA LEU A 9 -8.73 -5.02 -22.98
C LEU A 9 -9.23 -6.32 -23.59
N SER A 10 -8.81 -6.59 -24.84
CA SER A 10 -8.97 -7.91 -25.41
C SER A 10 -8.07 -8.84 -24.62
N ALA A 11 -8.53 -9.25 -23.43
CA ALA A 11 -8.04 -10.47 -22.84
C ALA A 11 -8.13 -11.51 -23.96
N LEU A 12 -7.07 -12.23 -24.18
CA LEU A 12 -7.11 -13.42 -25.00
C LEU A 12 -8.39 -14.19 -24.63
N ILE A 13 -9.42 -14.09 -25.46
CA ILE A 13 -10.51 -15.02 -25.42
C ILE A 13 -9.93 -16.30 -25.99
N LEU A 14 -9.29 -17.08 -25.14
CA LEU A 14 -9.14 -18.49 -25.35
C LEU A 14 -10.56 -19.03 -25.39
N VAL A 15 -10.96 -19.48 -26.56
CA VAL A 15 -12.20 -20.26 -26.80
C VAL A 15 -12.21 -21.32 -25.67
N PRO A 16 -13.25 -21.38 -24.84
CA PRO A 16 -13.28 -22.42 -23.81
C PRO A 16 -13.24 -23.77 -24.51
N PRO A 17 -12.39 -24.69 -24.07
CA PRO A 17 -12.47 -26.07 -24.55
C PRO A 17 -13.87 -26.59 -24.21
N THR A 18 -14.52 -27.22 -25.17
CA THR A 18 -15.80 -27.91 -24.99
C THR A 18 -15.65 -28.83 -23.78
N ILE A 19 -16.35 -28.48 -22.69
CA ILE A 19 -16.35 -29.25 -21.44
C ILE A 19 -16.93 -30.62 -21.76
N ALA A 20 -16.09 -31.63 -21.81
CA ALA A 20 -16.55 -33.00 -21.72
C ALA A 20 -17.17 -33.14 -20.31
N GLN A 21 -18.47 -33.36 -20.23
CA GLN A 21 -19.15 -33.72 -19.00
C GLN A 21 -18.51 -35.02 -18.49
N SER A 22 -17.57 -34.85 -17.55
CA SER A 22 -17.16 -35.98 -16.70
C SER A 22 -18.31 -36.27 -15.74
N ASN A 23 -18.78 -37.52 -15.71
CA ASN A 23 -19.74 -37.99 -14.75
C ASN A 23 -19.24 -37.68 -13.34
N ALA A 24 -19.82 -36.65 -12.70
CA ALA A 24 -19.56 -36.33 -11.29
C ALA A 24 -20.03 -37.55 -10.48
N ALA A 25 -19.07 -38.32 -9.97
CA ALA A 25 -19.33 -39.21 -8.85
C ALA A 25 -19.81 -38.32 -7.69
N THR A 26 -20.92 -38.68 -7.06
CA THR A 26 -21.43 -38.07 -5.83
C THR A 26 -20.39 -38.26 -4.72
N SER A 27 -19.44 -37.31 -4.61
CA SER A 27 -18.48 -37.29 -3.52
C SER A 27 -19.21 -36.88 -2.25
N GLY A 28 -19.24 -37.71 -1.22
CA GLY A 28 -19.77 -37.36 0.11
C GLY A 28 -18.95 -36.20 0.66
N ARG A 29 -19.59 -35.24 1.33
CA ARG A 29 -18.95 -34.14 2.03
C ARG A 29 -18.94 -34.43 3.53
N HIS A 30 -17.94 -33.91 4.25
CA HIS A 30 -17.89 -33.99 5.71
C HIS A 30 -18.20 -32.62 6.28
N ASP A 31 -19.46 -32.37 6.62
CA ASP A 31 -19.88 -31.12 7.24
C ASP A 31 -19.47 -31.08 8.71
N PHE A 32 -19.08 -29.91 9.18
CA PHE A 32 -18.84 -29.64 10.58
C PHE A 32 -19.55 -28.36 11.01
N ASN A 33 -19.93 -28.31 12.29
CA ASN A 33 -20.51 -27.14 12.93
C ASN A 33 -19.97 -27.06 14.35
N ILE A 34 -19.18 -26.03 14.61
CA ILE A 34 -18.55 -25.74 15.90
C ILE A 34 -18.96 -24.34 16.36
N ALA A 35 -18.56 -23.91 17.55
CA ALA A 35 -19.07 -22.67 18.13
C ALA A 35 -18.89 -21.44 17.23
N ASN A 36 -17.71 -21.29 16.62
CA ASN A 36 -17.39 -20.08 15.83
C ASN A 36 -17.50 -20.29 14.33
N PHE A 37 -17.51 -21.53 13.85
CA PHE A 37 -17.50 -21.84 12.42
C PHE A 37 -18.44 -22.99 12.03
N ALA A 38 -18.99 -22.88 10.83
CA ALA A 38 -19.58 -23.99 10.10
C ALA A 38 -18.84 -24.16 8.77
N GLY A 39 -18.72 -25.38 8.28
CA GLY A 39 -17.99 -25.62 7.02
C GLY A 39 -18.05 -27.06 6.56
N THR A 40 -17.21 -27.35 5.58
CA THR A 40 -17.19 -28.65 4.90
C THR A 40 -15.76 -29.04 4.58
N PHE A 41 -15.41 -30.29 4.78
CA PHE A 41 -14.20 -30.90 4.25
C PHE A 41 -14.54 -31.72 3.01
N ALA A 42 -13.71 -31.62 1.99
CA ALA A 42 -13.84 -32.42 0.78
C ALA A 42 -13.64 -33.91 1.10
N SER A 43 -14.58 -34.77 0.73
CA SER A 43 -14.59 -36.19 1.14
C SER A 43 -13.41 -37.00 0.60
N GLY A 44 -12.93 -36.65 -0.60
CA GLY A 44 -11.81 -37.34 -1.25
C GLY A 44 -10.47 -37.01 -0.62
N SER A 45 -10.24 -35.71 -0.30
CA SER A 45 -8.95 -35.19 0.14
C SER A 45 -8.91 -34.78 1.61
N GLY A 46 -10.04 -34.49 2.24
CA GLY A 46 -10.13 -33.99 3.59
C GLY A 46 -9.54 -32.58 3.76
N VAL A 47 -9.31 -31.84 2.66
CA VAL A 47 -8.97 -30.41 2.68
C VAL A 47 -10.21 -29.59 2.97
N LEU A 48 -10.01 -28.33 3.35
CA LEU A 48 -11.10 -27.41 3.65
C LEU A 48 -11.76 -26.94 2.35
N GLU A 49 -13.05 -27.25 2.17
CA GLU A 49 -13.86 -26.80 1.02
C GLU A 49 -14.62 -25.53 1.34
N SER A 50 -15.14 -25.38 2.57
CA SER A 50 -15.96 -24.27 3.02
C SER A 50 -15.65 -23.87 4.45
N LEU A 51 -15.55 -22.58 4.71
CA LEU A 51 -15.32 -22.02 6.05
C LEU A 51 -16.20 -20.78 6.27
N ARG A 52 -17.27 -20.91 7.01
CA ARG A 52 -18.27 -19.86 7.27
C ARG A 52 -18.30 -19.48 8.73
N PRO A 53 -18.33 -18.18 9.08
CA PRO A 53 -18.61 -17.76 10.46
C PRO A 53 -20.01 -18.22 10.89
N SER A 54 -20.15 -18.82 12.06
CA SER A 54 -21.47 -19.17 12.62
C SER A 54 -22.39 -17.96 12.81
N SER A 55 -21.81 -16.76 12.96
CA SER A 55 -22.54 -15.49 13.04
C SER A 55 -23.02 -14.96 11.69
N ASN A 56 -22.49 -15.45 10.58
CA ASN A 56 -22.83 -15.05 9.22
C ASN A 56 -22.58 -16.18 8.23
N GLU A 57 -23.45 -17.18 8.23
CA GLU A 57 -23.32 -18.38 7.38
C GLU A 57 -23.50 -18.10 5.87
N SER A 58 -23.93 -16.90 5.49
CA SER A 58 -24.03 -16.52 4.08
C SER A 58 -22.69 -16.16 3.44
N PHE A 59 -21.64 -15.92 4.25
CA PHE A 59 -20.31 -15.57 3.77
C PHE A 59 -19.35 -16.73 3.98
N ASP A 60 -18.59 -17.06 2.95
CA ASP A 60 -17.62 -18.15 2.96
C ASP A 60 -16.19 -17.60 2.70
N PHE A 61 -15.29 -17.83 3.65
CA PHE A 61 -13.89 -17.46 3.49
C PHE A 61 -13.13 -18.32 2.48
N SER A 62 -13.62 -19.56 2.22
CA SER A 62 -13.05 -20.46 1.23
C SER A 62 -13.78 -20.32 -0.10
N PRO A 63 -13.15 -20.61 -1.25
CA PRO A 63 -13.76 -20.50 -2.57
C PRO A 63 -14.67 -21.71 -2.90
N SER A 64 -15.60 -22.04 -2.01
CA SER A 64 -16.46 -23.23 -2.08
C SER A 64 -17.32 -23.29 -3.34
N ASP A 65 -17.70 -22.13 -3.89
CA ASP A 65 -18.51 -22.02 -5.11
C ASP A 65 -17.74 -22.39 -6.39
N VAL A 66 -16.42 -22.38 -6.36
CA VAL A 66 -15.54 -22.78 -7.48
C VAL A 66 -14.66 -24.00 -7.16
N PHE A 67 -14.81 -24.59 -5.98
CA PHE A 67 -14.01 -25.74 -5.52
C PHE A 67 -14.00 -26.89 -6.53
N SER A 68 -15.15 -27.21 -7.13
CA SER A 68 -15.26 -28.28 -8.12
C SER A 68 -14.48 -28.02 -9.41
N GLN A 69 -14.08 -26.76 -9.66
CA GLN A 69 -13.27 -26.36 -10.80
C GLN A 69 -11.78 -26.32 -10.46
N ARG A 70 -11.45 -26.43 -9.17
CA ARG A 70 -10.09 -26.31 -8.63
C ARG A 70 -9.69 -27.52 -7.80
N ASN A 71 -9.96 -28.71 -8.26
CA ASN A 71 -9.63 -29.94 -7.54
C ASN A 71 -8.72 -30.90 -8.34
N GLY A 72 -7.99 -30.35 -9.30
CA GLY A 72 -7.03 -31.09 -10.10
C GLY A 72 -5.64 -31.21 -9.45
N PRO A 73 -4.78 -32.12 -9.97
CA PRO A 73 -3.41 -32.27 -9.49
C PRO A 73 -2.62 -30.94 -9.58
N GLY A 74 -1.90 -30.61 -8.52
CA GLY A 74 -1.13 -29.38 -8.43
C GLY A 74 -1.94 -28.13 -8.10
N GLN A 75 -3.24 -28.24 -7.80
CA GLN A 75 -4.06 -27.17 -7.23
C GLN A 75 -4.12 -27.33 -5.71
N TYR A 76 -3.70 -26.30 -5.02
CA TYR A 76 -3.53 -26.32 -3.57
C TYR A 76 -4.77 -25.84 -2.83
N HIS A 77 -5.00 -26.47 -1.67
CA HIS A 77 -6.10 -26.09 -0.76
C HIS A 77 -5.61 -26.00 0.70
N THR A 78 -6.36 -25.29 1.53
CA THR A 78 -6.10 -25.28 2.96
C THR A 78 -6.27 -26.65 3.57
N GLY A 79 -5.19 -27.18 4.14
CA GLY A 79 -5.09 -28.56 4.62
C GLY A 79 -4.18 -29.44 3.76
N ASP A 80 -3.62 -28.94 2.67
CA ASP A 80 -2.50 -29.58 1.99
C ASP A 80 -1.18 -29.35 2.73
N LEU A 81 -0.16 -30.13 2.38
CA LEU A 81 1.17 -30.08 2.96
C LEU A 81 2.22 -30.25 1.87
N THR A 82 3.23 -29.39 1.88
CA THR A 82 4.42 -29.52 1.04
C THR A 82 5.67 -29.53 1.93
N PHE A 83 6.64 -30.40 1.66
CA PHE A 83 7.91 -30.36 2.36
C PHE A 83 9.05 -30.93 1.54
N ARG A 84 10.27 -30.52 1.86
CA ARG A 84 11.49 -31.06 1.30
C ARG A 84 12.30 -31.70 2.42
N TYR A 85 12.77 -32.92 2.15
CA TYR A 85 13.48 -33.71 3.12
C TYR A 85 14.67 -34.41 2.48
N ARG A 86 15.65 -34.77 3.33
CA ARG A 86 16.79 -35.59 2.94
C ARG A 86 17.30 -36.41 4.14
N ALA A 87 18.01 -37.49 3.87
CA ALA A 87 18.80 -38.15 4.92
C ALA A 87 19.84 -37.13 5.41
N LYS A 88 20.08 -37.06 6.71
CA LYS A 88 21.01 -36.08 7.30
C LYS A 88 22.38 -36.15 6.65
N GLY A 89 22.84 -35.05 6.05
CA GLY A 89 24.11 -34.96 5.33
C GLY A 89 24.06 -35.28 3.84
N ALA A 90 22.91 -35.70 3.30
CA ALA A 90 22.73 -35.83 1.86
C ALA A 90 22.69 -34.43 1.19
N GLN A 91 23.07 -34.37 -0.11
CA GLN A 91 23.15 -33.12 -0.83
C GLN A 91 21.82 -32.72 -1.49
N GLU A 92 21.05 -33.75 -1.94
CA GLU A 92 19.82 -33.51 -2.71
C GLU A 92 18.58 -33.60 -1.81
N TRP A 93 17.62 -32.71 -2.09
CA TRP A 93 16.34 -32.70 -1.42
C TRP A 93 15.31 -33.53 -2.19
N SER A 94 14.63 -34.43 -1.49
CA SER A 94 13.39 -35.07 -1.97
C SER A 94 12.21 -34.16 -1.69
N VAL A 95 11.20 -34.19 -2.56
CA VAL A 95 9.97 -33.40 -2.44
C VAL A 95 8.80 -34.30 -2.08
N ALA A 96 7.98 -33.85 -1.14
CA ALA A 96 6.70 -34.44 -0.79
C ALA A 96 5.61 -33.34 -0.90
N ASP A 97 4.54 -33.66 -1.63
CA ASP A 97 3.46 -32.72 -1.94
C ASP A 97 2.13 -33.47 -2.02
N THR A 98 1.20 -33.11 -1.14
CA THR A 98 -0.11 -33.76 -1.09
C THR A 98 -1.04 -33.37 -2.24
N ALA A 99 -0.82 -32.22 -2.86
CA ALA A 99 -1.61 -31.75 -4.00
C ALA A 99 -1.12 -32.33 -5.35
N ALA A 100 0.01 -33.06 -5.38
CA ALA A 100 0.61 -33.52 -6.63
C ALA A 100 -0.20 -34.63 -7.35
N THR A 101 -1.15 -35.25 -6.70
CA THR A 101 -1.92 -36.37 -7.25
C THR A 101 -3.42 -36.22 -7.00
N ASP A 102 -4.24 -36.75 -7.91
CA ASP A 102 -5.69 -36.89 -7.67
C ASP A 102 -5.93 -37.73 -6.41
N MET A 103 -6.73 -37.22 -5.51
CA MET A 103 -6.83 -37.80 -4.17
C MET A 103 -8.14 -38.53 -3.93
N ASN A 104 -8.05 -39.79 -3.56
CA ASN A 104 -9.12 -40.57 -2.93
C ASN A 104 -8.62 -41.08 -1.57
N PHE A 105 -9.02 -40.40 -0.50
CA PHE A 105 -8.68 -40.82 0.87
C PHE A 105 -9.68 -41.80 1.47
N SER A 106 -9.19 -42.63 2.37
CA SER A 106 -10.01 -43.17 3.45
C SER A 106 -9.86 -42.27 4.68
N SER A 107 -10.84 -41.36 4.90
CA SER A 107 -10.92 -40.60 6.14
C SER A 107 -11.57 -41.45 7.25
N SER A 108 -11.07 -41.35 8.46
CA SER A 108 -11.71 -41.90 9.65
C SER A 108 -12.00 -40.76 10.64
N THR A 109 -13.20 -40.70 11.17
CA THR A 109 -13.50 -39.92 12.36
C THR A 109 -12.92 -40.64 13.55
N LEU A 110 -12.11 -39.96 14.34
CA LEU A 110 -11.47 -40.53 15.53
C LEU A 110 -11.87 -39.76 16.78
N GLU A 111 -11.64 -40.43 17.89
CA GLU A 111 -11.69 -40.00 19.30
C GLU A 111 -12.42 -38.67 19.66
N SER A 112 -12.91 -38.56 20.87
CA SER A 112 -13.76 -37.42 21.32
C SER A 112 -13.04 -36.06 21.16
N GLY A 113 -13.42 -35.29 20.15
CA GLY A 113 -12.91 -33.93 19.88
C GLY A 113 -12.40 -33.69 18.46
N ASP A 114 -12.01 -34.76 17.74
CA ASP A 114 -11.56 -34.60 16.35
C ASP A 114 -12.74 -34.48 15.38
N LEU A 115 -12.63 -33.54 14.43
CA LEU A 115 -13.59 -33.38 13.35
C LEU A 115 -13.26 -34.32 12.17
N LEU A 116 -11.97 -34.45 11.85
CA LEU A 116 -11.49 -35.32 10.77
C LEU A 116 -10.02 -35.66 10.99
N HIS A 117 -9.68 -36.94 10.88
CA HIS A 117 -8.29 -37.44 10.85
C HIS A 117 -7.99 -38.13 9.53
N SER A 118 -6.79 -37.87 8.96
CA SER A 118 -6.35 -38.43 7.68
C SER A 118 -4.89 -38.92 7.75
N ASN A 119 -4.63 -40.16 7.29
CA ASN A 119 -3.28 -40.60 7.02
C ASN A 119 -2.89 -40.16 5.59
N LEU A 120 -1.79 -39.44 5.44
CA LEU A 120 -1.39 -38.83 4.16
C LEU A 120 -0.33 -39.65 3.39
N ASN A 121 0.21 -40.71 3.94
CA ASN A 121 1.30 -41.46 3.30
C ASN A 121 0.93 -42.04 1.93
N HIS A 122 -0.32 -42.44 1.72
CA HIS A 122 -0.75 -43.01 0.44
C HIS A 122 -0.84 -42.01 -0.71
N VAL A 123 -0.89 -40.71 -0.43
CA VAL A 123 -0.82 -39.61 -1.43
C VAL A 123 0.58 -39.03 -1.56
N LEU A 124 1.54 -39.55 -0.81
CA LEU A 124 2.94 -39.17 -0.83
C LEU A 124 3.80 -40.34 -1.37
N PRO A 125 3.74 -40.62 -2.68
CA PRO A 125 4.45 -41.75 -3.26
C PRO A 125 5.96 -41.61 -3.07
N GLY A 126 6.59 -42.70 -2.64
CA GLY A 126 8.03 -42.73 -2.38
C GLY A 126 8.45 -42.30 -0.95
N LEU A 127 7.53 -41.88 -0.12
CA LEU A 127 7.80 -41.54 1.27
C LEU A 127 7.78 -42.83 2.13
N GLN A 128 8.95 -43.38 2.47
CA GLN A 128 9.06 -44.67 3.19
C GLN A 128 9.31 -44.50 4.68
N ASP A 129 10.16 -43.54 5.05
CA ASP A 129 10.68 -43.42 6.42
C ASP A 129 10.02 -42.28 7.22
N ILE A 130 9.03 -41.65 6.66
CA ILE A 130 8.26 -40.61 7.36
C ILE A 130 6.77 -40.98 7.30
N LYS A 131 6.14 -41.05 8.48
CA LYS A 131 4.68 -41.16 8.59
C LYS A 131 4.09 -39.77 8.74
N VAL A 132 3.09 -39.45 7.92
CA VAL A 132 2.43 -38.14 7.91
C VAL A 132 0.94 -38.32 8.16
N SER A 133 0.40 -37.55 9.09
CA SER A 133 -1.04 -37.51 9.35
C SER A 133 -1.50 -36.04 9.52
N ARG A 134 -2.77 -35.80 9.19
CA ARG A 134 -3.47 -34.53 9.42
C ARG A 134 -4.68 -34.74 10.31
N THR A 135 -4.87 -33.85 11.29
CA THR A 135 -6.05 -33.85 12.16
C THR A 135 -6.70 -32.45 12.15
N TRP A 136 -8.01 -32.38 11.87
CA TRP A 136 -8.85 -31.22 12.05
C TRP A 136 -9.60 -31.36 13.37
N PHE A 137 -9.68 -30.29 14.16
CA PHE A 137 -10.35 -30.32 15.47
C PHE A 137 -10.89 -28.95 15.86
N SER A 138 -11.84 -28.94 16.80
CA SER A 138 -12.29 -27.74 17.48
C SER A 138 -11.43 -27.45 18.70
N THR A 139 -10.99 -26.20 18.86
CA THR A 139 -10.29 -25.78 20.07
C THR A 139 -11.29 -25.57 21.23
N GLU A 140 -10.79 -25.44 22.46
CA GLU A 140 -11.62 -25.15 23.65
C GLU A 140 -12.41 -23.85 23.50
N ASP A 141 -11.87 -22.86 22.77
CA ASP A 141 -12.54 -21.59 22.47
C ASP A 141 -13.60 -21.71 21.37
N GLY A 142 -13.76 -22.90 20.77
CA GLY A 142 -14.69 -23.15 19.66
C GLY A 142 -14.19 -22.68 18.30
N ASP A 143 -12.90 -22.39 18.17
CA ASP A 143 -12.23 -22.07 16.91
C ASP A 143 -11.86 -23.35 16.16
N LEU A 144 -11.68 -23.25 14.83
CA LEU A 144 -11.18 -24.34 14.01
C LEU A 144 -9.65 -24.39 14.06
N ALA A 145 -9.09 -25.59 14.14
CA ALA A 145 -7.66 -25.80 14.00
C ALA A 145 -7.34 -27.06 13.21
N PHE A 146 -6.16 -27.11 12.63
CA PHE A 146 -5.60 -28.33 12.10
C PHE A 146 -4.13 -28.49 12.50
N SER A 147 -3.69 -29.76 12.52
CA SER A 147 -2.28 -30.09 12.70
C SER A 147 -1.83 -31.17 11.74
N PHE A 148 -0.56 -31.10 11.35
CA PHE A 148 0.18 -32.19 10.71
C PHE A 148 1.16 -32.77 11.71
N THR A 149 1.21 -34.09 11.78
CA THR A 149 2.25 -34.80 12.54
C THR A 149 3.12 -35.61 11.58
N LEU A 150 4.41 -35.29 11.57
CA LEU A 150 5.45 -35.98 10.80
C LEU A 150 6.28 -36.83 11.80
N GLN A 151 6.38 -38.15 11.58
CA GLN A 151 7.14 -39.06 12.41
C GLN A 151 8.24 -39.72 11.59
N ASN A 152 9.49 -39.63 12.02
CA ASN A 152 10.56 -40.46 11.46
C ASN A 152 10.41 -41.87 11.93
N THR A 153 10.01 -42.78 11.01
CA THR A 153 9.86 -44.24 11.27
C THR A 153 11.06 -45.05 10.77
N GLY A 154 12.02 -44.37 10.14
CA GLY A 154 13.26 -45.00 9.66
C GLY A 154 14.31 -45.19 10.75
N SER A 155 15.48 -45.71 10.35
CA SER A 155 16.62 -45.97 11.23
C SER A 155 17.61 -44.80 11.31
N ASP A 156 17.51 -43.83 10.40
CA ASP A 156 18.48 -42.74 10.24
C ASP A 156 17.83 -41.39 10.48
N PRO A 157 18.57 -40.39 10.95
CA PRO A 157 18.06 -39.03 11.09
C PRO A 157 17.70 -38.41 9.74
N ILE A 158 16.55 -37.74 9.67
CA ILE A 158 16.00 -37.08 8.49
C ILE A 158 16.01 -35.56 8.74
N GLU A 159 16.52 -34.78 7.78
CA GLU A 159 16.46 -33.34 7.79
C GLU A 159 15.26 -32.88 6.96
N LEU A 160 14.39 -32.04 7.55
CA LEU A 160 13.32 -31.28 6.89
C LEU A 160 13.88 -29.91 6.54
N GLY A 161 14.09 -29.63 5.26
CA GLY A 161 14.65 -28.35 4.78
C GLY A 161 13.62 -27.35 4.35
N SER A 162 12.39 -27.77 4.07
CA SER A 162 11.21 -26.91 3.98
C SER A 162 9.99 -27.63 4.53
N LEU A 163 9.02 -26.87 5.02
CA LEU A 163 7.72 -27.38 5.41
C LEU A 163 6.71 -26.25 5.24
N GLY A 164 5.84 -26.38 4.25
CA GLY A 164 4.82 -25.43 3.87
C GLY A 164 3.42 -25.98 4.07
N MET A 165 2.55 -25.17 4.66
CA MET A 165 1.11 -25.42 4.76
C MET A 165 0.41 -24.48 3.77
N PRO A 166 -0.03 -24.99 2.60
CA PRO A 166 -0.83 -24.23 1.65
C PRO A 166 -2.08 -23.66 2.29
N ILE A 167 -2.39 -22.40 1.96
CA ILE A 167 -3.57 -21.68 2.44
C ILE A 167 -4.31 -21.12 1.23
N GLU A 168 -5.57 -21.51 1.10
CA GLU A 168 -6.47 -21.01 0.07
C GLU A 168 -7.65 -20.31 0.72
N PHE A 169 -7.92 -19.08 0.28
CA PHE A 169 -9.12 -18.34 0.63
C PHE A 169 -9.83 -17.84 -0.62
N ASN A 170 -11.01 -17.24 -0.45
CA ASN A 170 -11.83 -16.78 -1.56
C ASN A 170 -11.30 -15.47 -2.17
N ASN A 171 -10.06 -15.50 -2.67
CA ASN A 171 -9.37 -14.38 -3.34
C ASN A 171 -9.32 -14.56 -4.87
N ILE A 172 -10.23 -15.38 -5.43
CA ILE A 172 -10.34 -15.66 -6.86
C ILE A 172 -11.41 -14.75 -7.44
N PHE A 173 -11.00 -13.76 -8.23
CA PHE A 173 -11.89 -12.79 -8.89
C PHE A 173 -12.27 -13.25 -10.30
N THR A 174 -11.53 -14.19 -10.87
CA THR A 174 -11.71 -14.71 -12.23
C THR A 174 -13.12 -15.24 -12.45
N GLY A 175 -13.76 -14.78 -13.53
CA GLY A 175 -15.11 -15.22 -13.91
C GLY A 175 -16.24 -14.64 -13.05
N ARG A 176 -15.95 -13.71 -12.13
CA ARG A 176 -16.94 -13.04 -11.29
C ARG A 176 -17.24 -11.64 -11.79
N THR A 177 -18.48 -11.21 -11.62
CA THR A 177 -18.86 -9.80 -11.78
C THR A 177 -18.29 -8.98 -10.62
N ALA A 178 -18.20 -7.64 -10.78
CA ALA A 178 -17.77 -6.76 -9.69
C ALA A 178 -18.61 -6.95 -8.41
N VAL A 179 -19.92 -7.11 -8.55
CA VAL A 179 -20.83 -7.35 -7.42
C VAL A 179 -20.57 -8.70 -6.75
N GLU A 180 -20.30 -9.75 -7.50
CA GLU A 180 -19.96 -11.07 -6.92
C GLU A 180 -18.59 -11.01 -6.22
N THR A 181 -17.60 -10.36 -6.84
CA THR A 181 -16.27 -10.16 -6.23
C THR A 181 -16.39 -9.42 -4.90
N THR A 182 -17.08 -8.29 -4.87
CA THR A 182 -17.30 -7.49 -3.66
C THR A 182 -18.03 -8.27 -2.56
N ASN A 183 -19.00 -9.10 -2.91
CA ASN A 183 -19.81 -9.83 -1.93
C ASN A 183 -19.17 -11.13 -1.43
N LYS A 184 -18.32 -11.78 -2.22
CA LYS A 184 -17.80 -13.12 -1.93
C LYS A 184 -16.32 -13.14 -1.58
N CYS A 185 -15.53 -12.18 -2.10
CA CYS A 185 -14.09 -12.30 -2.04
C CYS A 185 -13.47 -11.66 -0.79
N VAL A 186 -12.29 -12.16 -0.48
CA VAL A 186 -11.44 -11.71 0.61
C VAL A 186 -10.06 -11.34 0.09
N LEU A 187 -9.31 -10.67 0.92
CA LEU A 187 -7.91 -10.33 0.73
C LEU A 187 -7.10 -10.87 1.91
N VAL A 188 -5.87 -11.31 1.63
CA VAL A 188 -5.01 -11.98 2.62
C VAL A 188 -3.76 -11.16 2.86
N ASP A 189 -3.47 -10.81 4.11
CA ASP A 189 -2.28 -10.06 4.49
C ASP A 189 -1.45 -10.85 5.51
N PRO A 190 -0.17 -11.16 5.19
CA PRO A 190 0.69 -11.93 6.08
C PRO A 190 1.52 -11.02 7.00
N TYR A 191 1.57 -11.35 8.28
CA TYR A 191 2.67 -10.93 9.15
C TYR A 191 3.68 -12.05 9.29
N ILE A 192 4.81 -11.93 8.59
CA ILE A 192 5.87 -12.95 8.55
C ILE A 192 6.78 -12.76 9.77
N GLY A 193 6.20 -12.94 10.96
CA GLY A 193 6.77 -12.56 12.26
C GLY A 193 7.31 -13.73 13.08
N LEU A 194 7.67 -14.85 12.47
CA LEU A 194 8.07 -16.09 13.16
C LEU A 194 6.96 -16.62 14.08
N ASN A 195 7.23 -16.80 15.38
CA ASN A 195 6.22 -17.28 16.34
C ASN A 195 5.13 -16.24 16.66
N ALA A 196 5.35 -14.98 16.29
CA ALA A 196 4.35 -13.92 16.35
C ALA A 196 3.61 -13.74 15.02
N GLY A 197 3.93 -14.54 14.00
CA GLY A 197 3.32 -14.45 12.67
C GLY A 197 1.83 -14.79 12.68
N TYR A 198 1.08 -14.15 11.76
CA TYR A 198 -0.34 -14.44 11.53
C TYR A 198 -0.75 -14.05 10.11
N LEU A 199 -1.89 -14.57 9.66
CA LEU A 199 -2.59 -14.05 8.48
C LEU A 199 -3.82 -13.27 8.93
N GLN A 200 -4.04 -12.12 8.31
CA GLN A 200 -5.29 -11.38 8.36
C GLN A 200 -6.04 -11.63 7.06
N VAL A 201 -7.28 -12.11 7.14
CA VAL A 201 -8.13 -12.39 5.98
C VAL A 201 -9.37 -11.51 6.08
N THR A 202 -9.45 -10.53 5.19
CA THR A 202 -10.45 -9.46 5.27
C THR A 202 -11.34 -9.47 4.04
N ARG A 203 -12.63 -9.30 4.22
CA ARG A 203 -13.57 -9.10 3.09
C ARG A 203 -13.18 -7.84 2.33
N ILE A 204 -13.34 -7.86 1.01
CA ILE A 204 -13.08 -6.68 0.16
C ILE A 204 -13.84 -5.44 0.64
N THR A 205 -15.07 -5.63 1.16
CA THR A 205 -15.87 -4.53 1.72
C THR A 205 -15.31 -3.95 3.02
N GLY A 206 -14.32 -4.59 3.64
CA GLY A 206 -13.77 -4.19 4.95
C GLY A 206 -14.76 -4.29 6.11
N THR A 207 -15.90 -4.98 5.94
CA THR A 207 -16.99 -5.07 6.93
C THR A 207 -17.24 -6.51 7.36
N GLY A 208 -17.77 -6.67 8.56
CA GLY A 208 -18.08 -7.98 9.17
C GLY A 208 -16.85 -8.60 9.84
N PRO A 209 -16.99 -9.87 10.31
CA PRO A 209 -15.93 -10.54 11.02
C PRO A 209 -14.70 -10.70 10.12
N ASN A 210 -13.53 -10.48 10.72
CA ASN A 210 -12.22 -10.69 10.09
C ASN A 210 -11.67 -12.05 10.54
N LEU A 211 -11.12 -12.82 9.59
CA LEU A 211 -10.49 -14.10 9.94
C LEU A 211 -9.02 -13.87 10.26
N VAL A 212 -8.56 -14.45 11.36
CA VAL A 212 -7.19 -14.41 11.84
C VAL A 212 -6.66 -15.82 11.94
N VAL A 213 -5.56 -16.11 11.22
CA VAL A 213 -4.89 -17.40 11.26
C VAL A 213 -3.59 -17.27 12.03
N THR A 214 -3.42 -18.07 13.09
CA THR A 214 -2.25 -18.01 13.99
C THR A 214 -1.53 -19.37 14.09
N PRO A 215 -0.25 -19.41 14.48
CA PRO A 215 0.42 -20.65 14.79
C PRO A 215 -0.32 -21.44 15.87
N LEU A 216 -0.48 -22.75 15.68
CA LEU A 216 -1.09 -23.63 16.69
C LEU A 216 -0.17 -23.81 17.90
N ASN A 217 1.14 -23.86 17.67
CA ASN A 217 2.17 -24.11 18.69
C ASN A 217 3.50 -23.43 18.32
N ALA A 218 4.52 -23.58 19.16
CA ALA A 218 5.84 -22.96 18.95
C ALA A 218 6.59 -23.49 17.71
N ASP A 219 6.33 -24.73 17.30
CA ASP A 219 6.96 -25.34 16.11
C ASP A 219 6.32 -24.85 14.81
N SER A 220 5.16 -24.20 14.85
CA SER A 220 4.40 -23.71 13.69
C SER A 220 4.77 -22.28 13.28
N LYS A 221 6.01 -21.84 13.54
CA LYS A 221 6.47 -20.48 13.24
C LYS A 221 6.28 -20.09 11.77
N PHE A 222 6.08 -18.80 11.49
CA PHE A 222 5.87 -18.25 10.15
C PHE A 222 7.18 -17.65 9.62
N GLU A 223 7.98 -18.45 8.92
CA GLU A 223 9.30 -18.06 8.44
C GLU A 223 9.22 -17.32 7.09
N ALA A 224 8.32 -17.78 6.19
CA ALA A 224 8.09 -17.12 4.91
C ALA A 224 6.67 -17.34 4.41
N TRP A 225 6.18 -16.40 3.61
CA TRP A 225 4.95 -16.50 2.81
C TRP A 225 5.35 -16.74 1.37
N ARG A 226 5.34 -18.03 0.96
CA ARG A 226 5.87 -18.45 -0.33
C ARG A 226 4.74 -18.70 -1.33
N PHE A 227 4.88 -18.14 -2.51
CA PHE A 227 3.98 -18.42 -3.61
C PHE A 227 4.10 -19.88 -4.07
N LEU A 228 2.97 -20.48 -4.40
CA LEU A 228 2.85 -21.83 -4.94
C LEU A 228 2.47 -21.77 -6.42
N ASP A 229 3.35 -22.23 -7.30
CA ASP A 229 3.04 -22.38 -8.70
C ASP A 229 1.99 -23.46 -8.91
N GLU A 230 0.99 -23.17 -9.72
CA GLU A 230 0.01 -24.14 -10.20
C GLU A 230 0.22 -24.41 -11.70
N PRO A 231 -0.17 -25.62 -12.20
CA PRO A 231 -0.12 -25.89 -13.62
C PRO A 231 -0.90 -24.86 -14.43
N GLN A 232 -0.37 -24.39 -15.55
CA GLN A 232 -0.99 -23.32 -16.36
C GLN A 232 -2.24 -23.77 -17.13
N ASP A 233 -2.42 -25.07 -17.31
CA ASP A 233 -3.50 -25.68 -18.08
C ASP A 233 -4.69 -26.14 -17.24
N VAL A 234 -4.68 -25.85 -15.95
CA VAL A 234 -5.79 -26.18 -15.03
C VAL A 234 -6.88 -25.11 -15.05
N PRO A 235 -8.15 -25.48 -14.89
CA PRO A 235 -9.24 -24.51 -14.74
C PRO A 235 -9.01 -23.59 -13.53
N LEU A 236 -9.28 -22.28 -13.68
CA LEU A 236 -9.07 -21.26 -12.65
C LEU A 236 -7.69 -21.33 -11.99
N GLY A 237 -6.69 -21.79 -12.73
CA GLY A 237 -5.29 -21.69 -12.32
C GLY A 237 -4.86 -20.22 -12.28
N TYR A 238 -3.75 -19.97 -11.59
CA TYR A 238 -3.18 -18.65 -11.46
C TYR A 238 -2.53 -18.20 -12.80
N GLN A 239 -3.29 -17.51 -13.64
CA GLN A 239 -2.83 -17.12 -14.97
C GLN A 239 -3.09 -15.66 -15.33
N VAL A 240 -3.85 -14.94 -14.51
CA VAL A 240 -4.33 -13.58 -14.84
C VAL A 240 -4.41 -12.69 -13.60
N GLN A 241 -4.55 -11.39 -13.82
CA GLN A 241 -4.67 -10.33 -12.80
C GLN A 241 -5.88 -10.46 -11.85
N THR A 242 -6.72 -11.46 -12.08
CA THR A 242 -7.95 -11.66 -11.33
C THR A 242 -7.88 -12.79 -10.31
N TYR A 243 -6.67 -13.15 -9.89
CA TYR A 243 -6.43 -14.13 -8.85
C TYR A 243 -5.13 -13.82 -8.11
N GLU A 244 -5.18 -13.61 -6.79
CA GLU A 244 -3.97 -13.36 -5.98
C GLU A 244 -2.98 -14.54 -5.96
N GLY A 245 -3.42 -15.74 -6.31
CA GLY A 245 -2.63 -16.97 -6.26
C GLY A 245 -2.68 -17.65 -4.89
N ASN A 246 -2.07 -18.81 -4.85
CA ASN A 246 -1.94 -19.59 -3.64
C ASN A 246 -0.57 -19.40 -3.00
N TYR A 247 -0.54 -19.43 -1.70
CA TYR A 247 0.67 -19.29 -0.91
C TYR A 247 0.73 -20.35 0.17
N ALA A 248 1.95 -20.71 0.59
CA ALA A 248 2.19 -21.55 1.73
C ALA A 248 2.70 -20.73 2.92
N TRP A 249 2.17 -21.05 4.10
CA TRP A 249 2.77 -20.73 5.37
C TRP A 249 3.98 -21.64 5.56
N GLU A 250 5.18 -21.11 5.33
CA GLU A 250 6.42 -21.89 5.45
C GLU A 250 6.96 -21.84 6.87
N VAL A 251 7.17 -23.02 7.44
CA VAL A 251 7.73 -23.21 8.79
C VAL A 251 9.26 -23.29 8.73
N PHE A 252 9.80 -23.92 7.69
CA PHE A 252 11.22 -24.01 7.39
C PHE A 252 11.46 -23.67 5.93
N THR A 253 12.60 -23.05 5.61
CA THR A 253 12.92 -22.56 4.25
C THR A 253 14.35 -22.85 3.78
N GLN A 254 15.15 -23.60 4.57
CA GLN A 254 16.55 -23.89 4.24
C GLN A 254 16.73 -24.51 2.84
N ALA A 255 15.81 -25.41 2.44
CA ALA A 255 15.88 -26.05 1.13
C ALA A 255 15.71 -25.07 -0.04
N TYR A 256 14.93 -24.01 0.14
CA TYR A 256 14.80 -22.94 -0.86
C TYR A 256 16.02 -22.02 -0.86
N ALA A 257 16.55 -21.69 0.31
CA ALA A 257 17.73 -20.84 0.45
C ALA A 257 18.97 -21.44 -0.19
N GLU A 258 19.11 -22.77 -0.15
CA GLU A 258 20.25 -23.47 -0.75
C GLU A 258 20.26 -23.41 -2.29
N LYS A 259 19.10 -23.30 -2.94
CA LYS A 259 18.99 -23.39 -4.41
C LYS A 259 18.27 -22.19 -5.04
N GLU A 260 17.01 -22.00 -4.71
CA GLU A 260 16.14 -21.06 -5.43
C GLU A 260 16.36 -19.60 -5.01
N TRP A 261 16.78 -19.36 -3.75
CA TRP A 261 16.99 -18.04 -3.20
C TRP A 261 18.45 -17.61 -3.16
N GLN A 262 19.28 -18.15 -4.02
CA GLN A 262 20.69 -17.72 -4.10
C GLN A 262 20.78 -16.24 -4.51
N GLY A 263 21.46 -15.44 -3.67
CA GLY A 263 21.58 -14.00 -3.88
C GLY A 263 20.39 -13.15 -3.44
N ILE A 264 19.34 -13.79 -2.87
CA ILE A 264 18.15 -13.13 -2.34
C ILE A 264 18.32 -12.88 -0.84
N GLN A 265 17.81 -11.78 -0.34
CA GLN A 265 17.69 -11.51 1.07
C GLN A 265 16.30 -11.93 1.57
N PRO A 266 16.12 -13.09 2.20
CA PRO A 266 14.83 -13.54 2.73
C PRO A 266 14.33 -12.63 3.85
N TRP A 267 13.04 -12.72 4.18
CA TRP A 267 12.45 -11.93 5.26
C TRP A 267 12.99 -12.37 6.63
N ASN A 268 13.12 -13.66 6.85
CA ASN A 268 13.70 -14.25 8.07
C ASN A 268 14.86 -15.18 7.72
N GLU A 269 15.69 -15.51 8.71
CA GLU A 269 16.77 -16.47 8.54
C GLU A 269 16.21 -17.86 8.20
N PRO A 270 16.64 -18.47 7.09
CA PRO A 270 16.23 -19.80 6.70
C PRO A 270 16.62 -20.85 7.76
N SER A 271 15.73 -21.80 8.01
CA SER A 271 15.97 -22.85 8.98
C SER A 271 15.55 -24.22 8.49
N SER A 272 16.04 -25.28 9.14
CA SER A 272 15.66 -26.66 8.95
C SER A 272 15.43 -27.37 10.30
N ARG A 273 14.85 -28.59 10.28
CA ARG A 273 14.67 -29.43 11.46
C ARG A 273 15.16 -30.83 11.17
N THR A 274 16.02 -31.39 12.04
CA THR A 274 16.35 -32.79 12.00
C THR A 274 15.38 -33.57 12.89
N LEU A 275 14.83 -34.64 12.38
CA LEU A 275 14.04 -35.64 13.13
C LEU A 275 14.89 -36.91 13.34
N ASP A 276 15.21 -37.20 14.56
CA ASP A 276 15.87 -38.45 14.92
C ASP A 276 14.91 -39.65 14.78
N PRO A 277 15.42 -40.88 14.66
CA PRO A 277 14.59 -42.10 14.60
C PRO A 277 13.54 -42.16 15.72
N GLY A 278 12.27 -42.26 15.35
CA GLY A 278 11.13 -42.27 16.28
C GLY A 278 10.65 -40.91 16.74
N GLU A 279 11.34 -39.81 16.41
CA GLU A 279 10.92 -38.45 16.77
C GLU A 279 9.70 -37.99 15.96
N ASN A 280 8.84 -37.21 16.60
CA ASN A 280 7.67 -36.58 15.98
C ASN A 280 7.83 -35.07 15.93
N LEU A 281 7.37 -34.44 14.84
CA LEU A 281 7.14 -33.02 14.73
C LEU A 281 5.65 -32.79 14.49
N THR A 282 5.04 -31.92 15.29
CA THR A 282 3.64 -31.48 15.06
C THR A 282 3.59 -30.00 14.80
N VAL A 283 3.08 -29.59 13.63
CA VAL A 283 2.85 -28.21 13.21
C VAL A 283 1.40 -28.02 12.81
N GLY A 284 0.88 -26.82 12.92
CA GLY A 284 -0.51 -26.56 12.55
C GLY A 284 -0.90 -25.09 12.71
N LEU A 285 -2.15 -24.79 12.34
CA LEU A 285 -2.72 -23.45 12.36
C LEU A 285 -4.07 -23.45 13.07
N LYS A 286 -4.37 -22.32 13.70
CA LYS A 286 -5.65 -22.03 14.35
C LYS A 286 -6.33 -20.87 13.62
N PHE A 287 -7.63 -21.01 13.34
CA PHE A 287 -8.50 -20.05 12.67
C PHE A 287 -9.43 -19.43 13.69
N SER A 288 -9.37 -18.12 13.88
CA SER A 288 -10.18 -17.38 14.86
C SER A 288 -10.86 -16.20 14.21
N LEU A 289 -12.01 -15.77 14.75
CA LEU A 289 -12.71 -14.58 14.28
C LEU A 289 -12.39 -13.37 15.16
N ALA A 290 -12.03 -12.26 14.55
CA ALA A 290 -12.12 -10.93 15.11
C ALA A 290 -13.49 -10.32 14.76
N GLU A 291 -14.02 -9.46 15.62
CA GLU A 291 -15.32 -8.79 15.42
C GLU A 291 -15.30 -7.95 14.13
N ASP A 292 -14.20 -7.25 13.91
CA ASP A 292 -13.89 -6.47 12.72
C ASP A 292 -12.37 -6.40 12.50
N VAL A 293 -11.94 -5.78 11.41
CA VAL A 293 -10.51 -5.65 11.06
C VAL A 293 -9.72 -4.86 12.11
N GLN A 294 -10.35 -3.90 12.80
CA GLN A 294 -9.73 -3.05 13.81
C GLN A 294 -9.42 -3.81 15.12
N ARG A 295 -10.00 -5.00 15.30
CA ARG A 295 -9.77 -5.87 16.45
C ARG A 295 -8.89 -7.09 16.17
N THR A 296 -8.17 -7.07 15.06
CA THR A 296 -7.22 -8.15 14.70
C THR A 296 -6.15 -8.34 15.78
N ASP A 297 -5.51 -7.27 16.25
CA ASP A 297 -4.46 -7.32 17.29
C ASP A 297 -4.97 -7.95 18.62
N GLU A 298 -6.20 -7.65 19.01
CA GLU A 298 -6.84 -8.24 20.20
C GLU A 298 -7.05 -9.76 20.04
N THR A 299 -7.43 -10.19 18.84
CA THR A 299 -7.64 -11.63 18.55
C THR A 299 -6.32 -12.39 18.51
N VAL A 300 -5.28 -11.80 17.93
CA VAL A 300 -3.91 -12.35 17.94
C VAL A 300 -3.43 -12.54 19.39
N ALA A 301 -3.56 -11.50 20.23
CA ALA A 301 -3.18 -11.57 21.64
C ALA A 301 -3.98 -12.62 22.43
N ARG A 302 -5.28 -12.76 22.15
CA ARG A 302 -6.14 -13.80 22.77
C ARG A 302 -5.65 -15.22 22.45
N ASN A 303 -5.03 -15.41 21.28
CA ASN A 303 -4.43 -16.69 20.87
C ASN A 303 -3.03 -16.92 21.46
N ASP A 304 -2.60 -16.13 22.46
CA ASP A 304 -1.29 -16.21 23.11
C ASP A 304 -0.12 -16.02 22.13
N VAL A 305 -0.35 -15.24 21.07
CA VAL A 305 0.64 -14.83 20.07
C VAL A 305 1.08 -13.39 20.38
N PRO A 306 2.40 -13.10 20.40
CA PRO A 306 2.88 -11.75 20.66
C PRO A 306 2.40 -10.73 19.62
N VAL A 307 1.99 -9.54 20.08
CA VAL A 307 1.58 -8.43 19.23
C VAL A 307 2.60 -7.32 19.29
N ALA A 308 2.99 -6.76 18.13
CA ALA A 308 3.85 -5.59 18.04
C ALA A 308 3.11 -4.41 17.41
N ILE A 309 3.16 -3.25 18.06
CA ILE A 309 2.59 -1.99 17.56
C ILE A 309 3.68 -0.93 17.52
N GLY A 310 4.02 -0.47 16.31
CA GLY A 310 4.99 0.59 16.07
C GLY A 310 4.34 1.95 15.83
N PHE A 311 4.85 2.99 16.43
CA PHE A 311 4.49 4.38 16.17
C PHE A 311 5.73 5.17 15.71
N PRO A 312 5.64 5.87 14.56
CA PRO A 312 4.44 6.08 13.73
C PRO A 312 4.15 4.93 12.74
N GLY A 313 4.96 3.91 12.68
CA GLY A 313 4.91 2.78 11.79
C GLY A 313 6.27 2.11 11.67
N TYR A 314 6.56 1.49 10.53
CA TYR A 314 7.75 0.66 10.33
C TYR A 314 8.68 1.18 9.22
N VAL A 315 8.34 2.27 8.55
CA VAL A 315 9.29 3.10 7.78
C VAL A 315 9.83 4.17 8.73
N LEU A 316 11.12 4.13 9.00
CA LEU A 316 11.77 4.93 10.03
C LEU A 316 12.75 5.94 9.42
N PRO A 317 12.39 7.23 9.31
CA PRO A 317 13.35 8.29 9.00
C PRO A 317 14.47 8.36 10.05
N GLN A 318 15.71 8.61 9.60
CA GLN A 318 16.90 8.58 10.47
C GLN A 318 16.88 9.55 11.66
N ASP A 319 16.13 10.65 11.57
CA ASP A 319 15.99 11.67 12.61
C ASP A 319 14.74 11.52 13.48
N LEU A 320 13.97 10.45 13.26
CA LEU A 320 12.75 10.16 14.01
C LEU A 320 13.01 9.10 15.09
N VAL A 321 12.43 9.30 16.25
CA VAL A 321 12.40 8.35 17.36
C VAL A 321 11.09 7.59 17.31
N ALA A 322 11.14 6.33 16.90
CA ALA A 322 9.96 5.46 16.91
C ALA A 322 9.77 4.84 18.31
N ARG A 323 8.51 4.53 18.63
CA ARG A 323 8.14 3.77 19.82
C ARG A 323 7.52 2.44 19.40
N LEU A 324 8.04 1.35 19.93
CA LEU A 324 7.55 0.00 19.69
C LEU A 324 6.96 -0.57 20.99
N PHE A 325 5.72 -1.02 20.91
CA PHE A 325 5.02 -1.67 22.01
C PHE A 325 4.84 -3.14 21.69
N ILE A 326 5.22 -4.00 22.62
CA ILE A 326 5.08 -5.44 22.50
C ILE A 326 4.18 -5.96 23.60
N ASN A 327 3.10 -6.63 23.21
CA ASN A 327 2.24 -7.39 24.12
C ASN A 327 2.61 -8.86 24.07
N SER A 328 2.98 -9.41 25.18
CA SER A 328 3.31 -10.84 25.30
C SER A 328 3.07 -11.33 26.72
N SER A 329 2.55 -12.55 26.87
CA SER A 329 2.49 -13.26 28.15
C SER A 329 3.88 -13.72 28.65
N ARG A 330 4.90 -13.62 27.77
CA ARG A 330 6.28 -14.05 28.02
C ARG A 330 7.20 -12.87 28.17
N ASP A 331 8.19 -12.99 29.06
CA ASP A 331 9.25 -12.01 29.15
C ASP A 331 10.17 -12.07 27.94
N ILE A 332 10.66 -10.91 27.53
CA ILE A 332 11.63 -10.75 26.46
C ILE A 332 13.02 -11.03 27.04
N GLU A 333 13.73 -12.02 26.48
CA GLU A 333 15.10 -12.37 26.85
C GLU A 333 16.11 -11.43 26.17
N SER A 334 15.93 -11.18 24.86
CA SER A 334 16.83 -10.32 24.11
C SER A 334 16.15 -9.67 22.92
N ILE A 335 16.65 -8.50 22.51
CA ILE A 335 16.31 -7.79 21.27
C ILE A 335 17.60 -7.42 20.56
N GLY A 336 17.72 -7.76 19.29
CA GLY A 336 18.81 -7.38 18.41
C GLY A 336 18.30 -6.84 17.08
N SER A 337 19.20 -6.28 16.27
CA SER A 337 18.87 -5.88 14.90
C SER A 337 19.68 -6.63 13.87
N THR A 338 19.07 -6.91 12.72
CA THR A 338 19.72 -7.44 11.53
C THR A 338 19.54 -6.45 10.37
N PRO A 339 20.61 -5.82 9.84
CA PRO A 339 22.02 -5.95 10.22
C PRO A 339 22.32 -5.53 11.66
N ASN A 340 23.32 -6.15 12.26
CA ASN A 340 23.68 -5.90 13.65
C ASN A 340 24.05 -4.44 13.88
N GLY A 341 23.40 -3.81 14.85
CA GLY A 341 23.61 -2.41 15.22
C GLY A 341 22.98 -1.38 14.28
N ALA A 342 22.15 -1.79 13.32
CA ALA A 342 21.44 -0.84 12.45
C ALA A 342 20.37 -0.03 13.19
N LEU A 343 19.77 -0.62 14.22
CA LEU A 343 18.85 0.05 15.13
C LEU A 343 19.40 0.03 16.57
N SER A 344 19.22 1.15 17.25
CA SER A 344 19.38 1.27 18.71
C SER A 344 18.01 1.07 19.34
N VAL A 345 17.91 0.14 20.28
CA VAL A 345 16.66 -0.21 20.97
C VAL A 345 16.86 -0.11 22.47
N ALA A 346 15.99 0.64 23.14
CA ALA A 346 16.05 0.82 24.59
C ALA A 346 14.65 0.61 25.19
N GLN A 347 14.53 -0.26 26.19
CA GLN A 347 13.28 -0.39 26.95
C GLN A 347 13.03 0.86 27.79
N THR A 348 11.87 1.48 27.64
CA THR A 348 11.50 2.74 28.27
C THR A 348 10.33 2.63 29.23
N GLY A 349 9.47 1.62 29.08
CA GLY A 349 8.30 1.48 29.93
C GLY A 349 7.69 0.08 29.97
N LYS A 350 6.82 -0.11 30.95
CA LYS A 350 5.87 -1.22 31.03
C LYS A 350 4.49 -0.65 31.33
N TYR A 351 3.48 -1.14 30.65
CA TYR A 351 2.09 -0.71 30.80
C TYR A 351 1.20 -1.89 31.22
N GLN A 352 -0.05 -1.57 31.58
CA GLN A 352 -1.05 -2.59 31.91
C GLN A 352 -1.22 -3.59 30.75
N ASN A 353 -1.72 -4.78 31.04
CA ASN A 353 -1.98 -5.84 30.07
C ASN A 353 -0.73 -6.35 29.34
N SER A 354 0.40 -6.47 30.04
CA SER A 354 1.63 -7.07 29.52
C SER A 354 2.31 -6.32 28.35
N TRP A 355 2.04 -5.03 28.17
CA TRP A 355 2.73 -4.21 27.19
C TRP A 355 4.10 -3.75 27.71
N THR A 356 5.13 -3.96 26.89
CA THR A 356 6.48 -3.43 27.11
C THR A 356 6.82 -2.45 26.00
N GLU A 357 7.31 -1.27 26.39
CA GLU A 357 7.68 -0.20 25.47
C GLU A 357 9.17 -0.18 25.20
N PHE A 358 9.49 0.07 23.92
CA PHE A 358 10.85 0.30 23.46
C PHE A 358 10.93 1.57 22.62
N GLU A 359 11.95 2.36 22.87
CA GLU A 359 12.38 3.41 21.95
C GLU A 359 13.27 2.77 20.87
N VAL A 360 13.00 3.08 19.60
CA VAL A 360 13.72 2.55 18.44
C VAL A 360 14.25 3.72 17.61
N LYS A 361 15.56 3.73 17.35
CA LYS A 361 16.25 4.77 16.56
C LYS A 361 17.16 4.14 15.52
N ALA A 362 17.22 4.74 14.35
CA ALA A 362 18.24 4.40 13.37
C ALA A 362 19.62 4.83 13.89
N THR A 363 20.64 4.00 13.70
CA THR A 363 22.01 4.39 13.97
C THR A 363 22.61 5.16 12.79
N ASN A 364 23.60 6.02 13.05
CA ASN A 364 24.21 6.83 12.00
C ASN A 364 24.74 5.98 10.84
N GLY A 365 24.34 6.32 9.62
CA GLY A 365 24.74 5.65 8.40
C GLY A 365 23.94 4.38 8.05
N SER A 366 22.98 3.98 8.89
CA SER A 366 22.07 2.88 8.55
C SER A 366 21.02 3.34 7.55
N PHE A 367 20.73 2.48 6.55
CA PHE A 367 19.73 2.72 5.51
C PHE A 367 19.15 1.39 4.99
N GLY A 368 17.89 1.36 4.58
CA GLY A 368 17.25 0.24 3.94
C GLY A 368 16.63 -0.79 4.90
N ARG A 369 16.48 -2.02 4.41
CA ARG A 369 15.83 -3.12 5.14
C ARG A 369 16.56 -3.45 6.44
N THR A 370 15.82 -3.50 7.51
CA THR A 370 16.31 -3.82 8.85
C THR A 370 15.24 -4.60 9.60
N ARG A 371 15.67 -5.56 10.40
CA ARG A 371 14.77 -6.39 11.20
C ARG A 371 15.16 -6.31 12.67
N LEU A 372 14.19 -6.19 13.56
CA LEU A 372 14.38 -6.48 14.98
C LEU A 372 14.09 -7.94 15.23
N ASP A 373 15.07 -8.62 15.79
CA ASP A 373 15.00 -10.02 16.20
C ASP A 373 14.77 -10.06 17.72
N ILE A 374 13.60 -10.53 18.14
CA ILE A 374 13.18 -10.61 19.53
C ILE A 374 13.17 -12.09 19.93
N THR A 375 13.83 -12.41 21.03
CA THR A 375 13.80 -13.75 21.63
C THR A 375 13.10 -13.68 22.98
N TYR A 376 12.18 -14.61 23.21
CA TYR A 376 11.44 -14.75 24.46
C TYR A 376 12.08 -15.81 25.35
N THR A 377 11.83 -15.75 26.66
CA THR A 377 12.41 -16.66 27.68
C THR A 377 12.05 -18.14 27.49
N ASP A 378 11.01 -18.44 26.73
CA ASP A 378 10.63 -19.82 26.34
C ASP A 378 11.23 -20.27 24.99
N GLY A 379 12.13 -19.47 24.39
CA GLY A 379 12.82 -19.75 23.15
C GLY A 379 12.05 -19.36 21.88
N ARG A 380 10.80 -18.89 21.99
CA ARG A 380 10.07 -18.33 20.83
C ARG A 380 10.75 -17.08 20.32
N LYS A 381 10.52 -16.79 19.04
CA LYS A 381 11.10 -15.62 18.35
C LYS A 381 10.02 -14.80 17.67
N GLN A 382 10.27 -13.50 17.61
CA GLN A 382 9.46 -12.56 16.82
C GLN A 382 10.39 -11.69 15.97
N ALA A 383 9.96 -11.41 14.74
CA ALA A 383 10.64 -10.49 13.82
C ALA A 383 9.76 -9.28 13.54
N VAL A 384 10.27 -8.06 13.78
CA VAL A 384 9.62 -6.81 13.40
C VAL A 384 10.45 -6.15 12.30
N HIS A 385 9.84 -5.91 11.13
CA HIS A 385 10.55 -5.48 9.94
C HIS A 385 10.46 -3.96 9.75
N TYR A 386 11.59 -3.28 9.82
CA TYR A 386 11.73 -1.84 9.57
C TYR A 386 12.41 -1.56 8.23
N TRP A 387 12.10 -0.40 7.66
CA TRP A 387 12.87 0.24 6.62
C TRP A 387 13.43 1.55 7.16
N ILE A 388 14.75 1.71 7.16
CA ILE A 388 15.39 2.98 7.54
C ILE A 388 15.51 3.83 6.27
N ALA A 389 14.89 5.01 6.30
CA ALA A 389 14.97 6.02 5.25
C ALA A 389 15.85 7.20 5.71
N HIS A 390 16.35 8.00 4.77
CA HIS A 390 16.90 9.30 5.10
C HIS A 390 15.87 10.13 5.88
N ALA A 391 16.32 11.16 6.62
CA ALA A 391 15.41 12.13 7.23
C ALA A 391 14.43 12.64 6.17
N SER A 392 13.13 12.66 6.46
CA SER A 392 12.10 12.86 5.43
C SER A 392 12.30 14.12 4.57
N PRO A 393 12.68 15.30 5.13
CA PRO A 393 12.99 16.46 4.29
C PRO A 393 14.20 16.25 3.36
N ALA A 394 15.24 15.55 3.83
CA ALA A 394 16.43 15.28 3.04
C ALA A 394 16.12 14.31 1.89
N ALA A 395 15.37 13.24 2.16
CA ALA A 395 14.94 12.29 1.13
C ALA A 395 14.20 12.97 -0.02
N ILE A 396 13.37 13.97 0.27
CA ILE A 396 12.63 14.72 -0.74
C ILE A 396 13.52 15.69 -1.53
N GLU A 397 14.48 16.33 -0.89
CA GLU A 397 15.46 17.18 -1.58
C GLU A 397 16.35 16.35 -2.52
N GLU A 398 16.83 15.20 -2.07
CA GLU A 398 17.61 14.24 -2.87
C GLU A 398 16.80 13.71 -4.05
N HIS A 399 15.52 13.36 -3.82
CA HIS A 399 14.63 12.91 -4.88
C HIS A 399 14.37 14.01 -5.93
N GLY A 400 14.06 15.22 -5.50
CA GLY A 400 13.90 16.36 -6.42
C GLY A 400 15.15 16.64 -7.24
N SER A 401 16.32 16.57 -6.61
CA SER A 401 17.61 16.71 -7.30
C SER A 401 17.84 15.59 -8.33
N PHE A 402 17.51 14.35 -8.00
CA PHE A 402 17.61 13.21 -8.92
C PHE A 402 16.71 13.41 -10.13
N LEU A 403 15.45 13.74 -9.92
CA LEU A 403 14.49 14.01 -11.00
C LEU A 403 14.93 15.13 -11.92
N ALA A 404 15.47 16.20 -11.34
CA ALA A 404 15.87 17.38 -12.12
C ALA A 404 17.21 17.20 -12.86
N ASN A 405 18.10 16.33 -12.42
CA ASN A 405 19.43 16.19 -13.01
C ASN A 405 19.59 14.86 -13.73
N GLU A 406 19.34 13.74 -13.09
CA GLU A 406 19.55 12.41 -13.67
C GLU A 406 18.41 12.00 -14.62
N GLN A 407 17.17 12.37 -14.31
CA GLN A 407 16.01 12.07 -15.16
C GLN A 407 15.65 13.19 -16.15
N TRP A 408 16.44 14.25 -16.24
CA TRP A 408 16.19 15.38 -17.15
C TRP A 408 16.68 15.08 -18.57
N PHE A 409 15.75 14.64 -19.43
CA PHE A 409 16.00 14.30 -20.82
C PHE A 409 15.99 15.55 -21.71
N THR A 410 17.08 15.80 -22.45
CA THR A 410 17.29 17.05 -23.22
C THR A 410 17.54 16.85 -24.73
N ASN A 411 17.49 15.61 -25.22
CA ASN A 411 17.76 15.33 -26.62
C ASN A 411 16.63 15.82 -27.54
N THR A 412 16.78 17.02 -28.10
CA THR A 412 15.81 17.65 -29.00
C THR A 412 15.67 16.97 -30.36
N SER A 413 16.55 16.00 -30.70
CA SER A 413 16.43 15.18 -31.91
C SER A 413 15.52 13.96 -31.70
N ASP A 414 14.94 13.76 -30.52
CA ASP A 414 13.94 12.74 -30.26
C ASP A 414 12.76 12.85 -31.24
N PRO A 415 12.48 11.83 -32.05
CA PRO A 415 11.46 11.92 -33.09
C PRO A 415 10.03 12.00 -32.55
N PHE A 416 9.85 11.65 -31.28
CA PHE A 416 8.56 11.72 -30.58
C PHE A 416 8.33 13.08 -29.90
N GLY A 417 9.35 13.95 -29.88
CA GLY A 417 9.26 15.30 -29.33
C GLY A 417 9.12 15.36 -27.81
N ARG A 418 9.71 14.42 -27.08
CA ARG A 418 9.63 14.31 -25.62
C ARG A 418 10.63 15.18 -24.84
N ALA A 419 11.54 15.86 -25.53
CA ALA A 419 12.55 16.69 -24.87
C ALA A 419 12.23 18.18 -24.94
N PRO A 420 12.50 18.97 -23.87
CA PRO A 420 13.00 18.51 -22.56
C PRO A 420 11.89 17.95 -21.67
N SER A 421 12.20 16.95 -20.84
CA SER A 421 11.22 16.38 -19.90
C SER A 421 11.89 15.64 -18.74
N VAL A 422 11.13 15.40 -17.67
CA VAL A 422 11.47 14.42 -16.66
C VAL A 422 10.87 13.08 -17.09
N ILE A 423 11.69 12.21 -17.65
CA ILE A 423 11.24 10.94 -18.26
C ILE A 423 11.51 9.75 -17.33
N THR A 424 10.84 8.63 -17.57
CA THR A 424 11.08 7.37 -16.84
C THR A 424 12.56 6.96 -16.94
N TYR A 425 13.11 6.46 -15.84
CA TYR A 425 14.51 6.10 -15.68
C TYR A 425 14.66 4.61 -15.32
N ASN A 426 15.74 4.00 -15.75
CA ASN A 426 16.14 2.64 -15.40
C ASN A 426 17.40 2.68 -14.53
N ARG A 427 17.27 2.35 -13.25
CA ARG A 427 18.35 2.38 -12.26
C ARG A 427 19.39 1.28 -12.45
N ASP A 428 19.02 0.14 -13.06
CA ASP A 428 19.96 -0.95 -13.33
C ASP A 428 20.97 -0.59 -14.44
N THR A 429 20.58 0.28 -15.37
CA THR A 429 21.44 0.76 -16.46
C THR A 429 21.94 2.18 -16.27
N ASP A 430 21.41 2.90 -15.27
CA ASP A 430 21.60 4.33 -15.05
C ASP A 430 21.32 5.17 -16.31
N ASP A 431 20.17 4.90 -16.98
CA ASP A 431 19.82 5.55 -18.23
C ASP A 431 18.30 5.78 -18.33
N PHE A 432 17.89 6.59 -19.31
CA PHE A 432 16.48 6.87 -19.61
C PHE A 432 15.79 5.67 -20.23
N VAL A 433 14.51 5.46 -19.88
CA VAL A 433 13.63 4.51 -20.58
C VAL A 433 13.03 5.22 -21.79
N LEU A 434 13.76 5.23 -22.91
CA LEU A 434 13.30 5.88 -24.14
C LEU A 434 12.40 5.00 -24.98
N GLN A 435 12.40 3.71 -24.75
CA GLN A 435 11.63 2.69 -25.45
C GLN A 435 11.14 1.63 -24.46
N GLU A 436 9.92 1.18 -24.65
CA GLU A 436 9.33 0.09 -23.88
C GLU A 436 8.14 -0.45 -24.68
N ASN A 437 7.94 -1.76 -24.70
CA ASN A 437 6.81 -2.36 -25.41
C ASN A 437 5.44 -2.01 -24.76
N ARG A 438 5.42 -1.67 -23.49
CA ARG A 438 4.33 -0.90 -22.85
C ARG A 438 4.54 0.57 -23.18
N THR A 439 3.98 1.00 -24.31
CA THR A 439 4.33 2.29 -24.92
C THR A 439 4.08 3.51 -24.04
N TRP A 440 3.19 3.41 -23.05
CA TRP A 440 2.95 4.50 -22.11
C TRP A 440 4.14 4.78 -21.16
N ILE A 441 4.94 3.78 -20.82
CA ILE A 441 6.11 3.95 -19.93
C ILE A 441 7.08 5.00 -20.48
N ALA A 442 7.30 4.98 -21.81
CA ALA A 442 8.15 5.95 -22.47
C ALA A 442 7.38 7.17 -23.02
N GLY A 443 6.09 7.30 -22.70
CA GLY A 443 5.15 8.19 -23.41
C GLY A 443 4.79 9.50 -22.72
N LEU A 444 5.16 9.71 -21.48
CA LEU A 444 4.94 10.93 -20.68
C LEU A 444 3.50 11.23 -20.26
N SER A 445 2.54 10.33 -20.38
CA SER A 445 1.14 10.68 -20.06
C SER A 445 0.47 9.76 -19.05
N ASP A 446 0.34 8.49 -19.39
CA ASP A 446 -0.22 7.49 -18.48
C ASP A 446 0.69 7.29 -17.27
N GLU A 447 0.18 6.73 -16.18
CA GLU A 447 0.85 6.69 -14.87
C GLU A 447 2.32 6.27 -14.92
N GLY A 448 2.65 5.24 -15.70
CA GLY A 448 4.01 4.75 -15.84
C GLY A 448 4.96 5.72 -16.55
N GLY A 449 4.44 6.58 -17.43
CA GLY A 449 5.19 7.63 -18.12
C GLY A 449 5.13 8.99 -17.43
N ALA A 450 4.03 9.28 -16.74
CA ALA A 450 3.80 10.54 -16.05
C ALA A 450 4.45 10.59 -14.65
N GLY A 451 4.72 9.44 -14.04
CA GLY A 451 5.09 9.35 -12.63
C GLY A 451 6.26 10.23 -12.24
N SER A 452 7.29 10.31 -13.06
CA SER A 452 8.49 11.10 -12.76
C SER A 452 8.19 12.61 -12.76
N PHE A 453 7.52 13.15 -13.77
CA PHE A 453 7.20 14.59 -13.78
C PHE A 453 6.12 14.94 -12.73
N LEU A 454 5.20 14.02 -12.42
CA LEU A 454 4.22 14.20 -11.37
C LEU A 454 4.90 14.36 -10.00
N ALA A 455 5.87 13.48 -9.68
CA ALA A 455 6.66 13.59 -8.46
C ALA A 455 7.41 14.92 -8.40
N ALA A 456 8.07 15.31 -9.51
CA ALA A 456 8.77 16.59 -9.61
C ALA A 456 7.83 17.78 -9.34
N ALA A 457 6.66 17.81 -9.95
CA ALA A 457 5.68 18.87 -9.77
C ALA A 457 5.12 18.94 -8.35
N MET A 458 4.80 17.79 -7.76
CA MET A 458 4.25 17.73 -6.41
C MET A 458 5.25 18.18 -5.35
N LYS A 459 6.54 17.91 -5.55
CA LYS A 459 7.59 18.51 -4.70
C LYS A 459 7.55 20.02 -4.78
N GLN A 460 7.42 20.62 -5.98
CA GLN A 460 7.40 22.09 -6.14
C GLN A 460 6.15 22.74 -5.53
N ALA A 461 5.06 22.03 -5.41
CA ALA A 461 3.86 22.57 -4.76
C ALA A 461 4.08 22.97 -3.29
N PHE A 462 5.04 22.36 -2.59
CA PHE A 462 5.24 22.55 -1.14
C PHE A 462 6.66 22.92 -0.73
N THR A 463 7.68 22.42 -1.42
CA THR A 463 9.10 22.68 -1.16
C THR A 463 9.81 23.03 -2.48
N PRO A 464 9.44 24.17 -3.12
CA PRO A 464 9.94 24.50 -4.44
C PRO A 464 11.41 24.90 -4.43
N ASP A 465 12.13 24.47 -5.49
CA ASP A 465 13.46 24.93 -5.87
C ASP A 465 13.41 25.70 -7.19
N ALA A 466 14.08 26.84 -7.26
CA ALA A 466 13.99 27.72 -8.43
C ALA A 466 14.52 27.08 -9.73
N SER A 467 15.55 26.23 -9.65
CA SER A 467 16.11 25.57 -10.81
C SER A 467 15.24 24.42 -11.30
N GLU A 468 14.62 23.69 -10.39
CA GLU A 468 13.68 22.62 -10.70
C GLU A 468 12.38 23.18 -11.28
N VAL A 469 11.84 24.26 -10.70
CA VAL A 469 10.67 24.98 -11.24
C VAL A 469 10.93 25.46 -12.66
N ALA A 470 12.10 26.07 -12.93
CA ALA A 470 12.44 26.55 -14.28
C ALA A 470 12.47 25.43 -15.32
N LYS A 471 12.95 24.23 -14.95
CA LYS A 471 12.91 23.05 -15.83
C LYS A 471 11.48 22.57 -16.08
N LEU A 472 10.62 22.55 -15.06
CA LEU A 472 9.22 22.19 -15.26
C LEU A 472 8.46 23.21 -16.12
N GLU A 473 8.76 24.52 -15.99
CA GLU A 473 8.21 25.52 -16.90
C GLU A 473 8.67 25.28 -18.34
N GLU A 474 9.95 24.96 -18.56
CA GLU A 474 10.49 24.61 -19.86
C GLU A 474 9.82 23.34 -20.45
N PHE A 475 9.56 22.34 -19.61
CA PHE A 475 8.84 21.12 -20.00
C PHE A 475 7.40 21.46 -20.43
N VAL A 476 6.70 22.27 -19.64
CA VAL A 476 5.34 22.72 -20.00
C VAL A 476 5.33 23.46 -21.33
N GLU A 477 6.24 24.43 -21.52
CA GLU A 477 6.27 25.28 -22.73
C GLU A 477 6.58 24.47 -23.99
N LYS A 478 7.52 23.53 -23.92
CA LYS A 478 8.07 22.86 -25.11
C LYS A 478 7.47 21.49 -25.40
N VAL A 479 6.93 20.79 -24.39
CA VAL A 479 6.46 19.41 -24.53
C VAL A 479 5.02 19.23 -24.11
N VAL A 480 4.61 19.77 -22.96
CA VAL A 480 3.23 19.53 -22.51
C VAL A 480 2.25 20.32 -23.38
N TRP A 481 2.31 21.64 -23.33
CA TRP A 481 1.39 22.50 -24.07
C TRP A 481 1.70 22.52 -25.56
N GLY A 482 0.78 22.05 -26.37
CA GLY A 482 0.91 21.92 -27.84
C GLY A 482 1.42 20.58 -28.35
N ARG A 483 1.87 19.66 -27.46
CA ARG A 483 2.27 18.31 -27.89
C ARG A 483 1.57 17.22 -27.10
N LEU A 484 1.90 17.05 -25.83
CA LEU A 484 1.23 16.09 -24.96
C LEU A 484 -0.25 16.50 -24.76
N GLN A 485 -0.45 17.77 -24.47
CA GLN A 485 -1.77 18.39 -24.39
C GLN A 485 -2.04 19.24 -25.63
N ILE A 486 -3.23 19.15 -26.18
CA ILE A 486 -3.67 19.88 -27.38
C ILE A 486 -3.95 21.35 -26.99
N ASP A 487 -3.38 22.29 -27.74
CA ASP A 487 -3.41 23.72 -27.45
C ASP A 487 -4.41 24.52 -28.30
N SER A 488 -5.07 23.88 -29.27
CA SER A 488 -5.92 24.60 -30.23
C SER A 488 -7.01 23.70 -30.83
N GLY A 489 -8.05 24.32 -31.31
CA GLY A 489 -9.21 23.66 -31.94
C GLY A 489 -10.25 23.15 -30.93
N ASN A 490 -11.11 22.23 -31.38
CA ASN A 490 -12.20 21.72 -30.54
C ASN A 490 -11.74 20.81 -29.40
N GLU A 491 -10.53 20.27 -29.50
CA GLU A 491 -9.92 19.39 -28.52
C GLU A 491 -8.88 20.12 -27.65
N THR A 492 -8.93 21.43 -27.58
CA THR A 492 -8.05 22.21 -26.70
C THR A 492 -8.18 21.70 -25.27
N TYR A 493 -7.06 21.47 -24.57
CA TYR A 493 -6.88 20.87 -23.26
C TYR A 493 -6.97 19.34 -23.22
N ALA A 494 -7.26 18.66 -24.33
CA ALA A 494 -7.20 17.20 -24.40
C ALA A 494 -5.77 16.68 -24.21
N VAL A 495 -5.61 15.58 -23.49
CA VAL A 495 -4.30 14.95 -23.20
C VAL A 495 -4.19 13.65 -23.96
N ARG A 496 -3.09 13.48 -24.72
CA ARG A 496 -2.78 12.22 -25.43
C ARG A 496 -2.29 11.16 -24.46
N LYS A 497 -2.64 9.92 -24.72
CA LYS A 497 -2.23 8.77 -23.90
C LYS A 497 -0.72 8.56 -23.89
N SER A 498 -0.03 8.83 -25.00
CA SER A 498 1.43 8.67 -25.11
C SER A 498 1.97 9.51 -26.26
N LEU A 499 3.15 10.10 -26.08
CA LEU A 499 3.91 10.65 -27.21
C LEU A 499 4.74 9.57 -27.92
N PHE A 500 5.15 8.52 -27.22
CA PHE A 500 5.86 7.39 -27.78
C PHE A 500 4.88 6.37 -28.38
N PHE A 501 5.23 5.79 -29.51
CA PHE A 501 4.46 4.74 -30.20
C PHE A 501 5.38 3.81 -30.98
N TYR A 502 4.92 2.60 -31.27
CA TYR A 502 5.62 1.64 -32.13
C TYR A 502 4.99 1.63 -33.52
N GLN A 503 5.61 2.35 -34.47
CA GLN A 503 5.19 2.39 -35.86
C GLN A 503 6.41 2.79 -36.73
N PRO A 504 7.31 1.82 -37.08
CA PRO A 504 8.59 2.11 -37.74
C PRO A 504 8.51 2.91 -39.01
N GLU A 505 7.44 2.72 -39.80
CA GLU A 505 7.22 3.42 -41.06
C GLU A 505 7.02 4.94 -40.93
N LEU A 506 6.57 5.40 -39.75
CA LEU A 506 6.35 6.84 -39.49
C LEU A 506 7.57 7.55 -38.92
N VAL A 507 8.55 6.80 -38.45
CA VAL A 507 9.81 7.34 -37.87
C VAL A 507 11.04 6.69 -38.55
N PRO A 508 11.23 6.89 -39.85
CA PRO A 508 12.31 6.27 -40.58
C PRO A 508 13.66 6.75 -40.03
N GLY A 509 14.53 5.80 -39.70
CA GLY A 509 15.86 6.09 -39.10
C GLY A 509 15.87 6.07 -37.56
N TYR A 510 14.76 5.87 -36.93
CA TYR A 510 14.72 5.54 -35.51
C TYR A 510 14.84 4.02 -35.36
N GLU A 511 15.79 3.57 -34.57
CA GLU A 511 16.03 2.15 -34.34
C GLU A 511 15.27 1.71 -33.09
N TYR A 512 14.20 0.94 -33.28
CA TYR A 512 13.50 0.29 -32.18
C TYR A 512 14.32 -0.89 -31.67
N ASP A 513 14.48 -0.98 -30.37
CA ASP A 513 15.28 -2.02 -29.72
C ASP A 513 14.70 -3.41 -29.99
N PRO A 514 15.44 -4.31 -30.61
CA PRO A 514 15.01 -5.67 -30.89
C PRO A 514 14.89 -6.54 -29.63
N TYR A 515 15.40 -6.07 -28.48
CA TYR A 515 15.21 -6.73 -27.18
C TYR A 515 13.73 -6.83 -26.82
N PHE A 516 12.95 -5.82 -27.13
CA PHE A 516 11.51 -5.85 -26.89
C PHE A 516 10.79 -6.65 -27.97
N ASN A 517 9.98 -7.61 -27.54
CA ASN A 517 9.02 -8.22 -28.43
C ASN A 517 7.77 -7.32 -28.56
N TRP A 518 7.80 -6.43 -29.53
CA TRP A 518 6.78 -5.42 -29.79
C TRP A 518 5.38 -5.98 -30.09
N THR A 519 5.25 -7.28 -30.28
CA THR A 519 3.99 -7.96 -30.55
C THR A 519 3.60 -9.01 -29.51
N ALA A 520 4.40 -9.18 -28.44
CA ALA A 520 4.23 -10.24 -27.46
C ALA A 520 2.94 -10.15 -26.67
N VAL A 521 2.52 -8.93 -26.33
CA VAL A 521 1.32 -8.70 -25.51
C VAL A 521 0.38 -7.78 -26.29
N PRO A 522 -0.70 -8.31 -26.88
CA PRO A 522 -1.70 -7.50 -27.56
C PRO A 522 -2.26 -6.41 -26.64
N GLY A 523 -2.38 -5.18 -27.16
CA GLY A 523 -2.93 -4.05 -26.42
C GLY A 523 -1.95 -3.27 -25.55
N LEU A 524 -0.71 -3.74 -25.32
CA LEU A 524 0.32 -3.00 -24.60
C LEU A 524 1.19 -2.12 -25.51
N THR A 525 1.42 -2.55 -26.76
CA THR A 525 2.17 -1.78 -27.73
C THR A 525 1.22 -1.01 -28.64
N TRP A 526 1.24 0.31 -28.55
CA TRP A 526 0.36 1.20 -29.30
C TRP A 526 1.05 1.72 -30.57
N ASP A 527 0.32 1.73 -31.67
CA ASP A 527 0.64 2.53 -32.84
C ASP A 527 0.34 4.03 -32.57
N LYS A 528 0.63 4.89 -33.52
CA LYS A 528 0.43 6.33 -33.36
C LYS A 528 -1.04 6.70 -33.12
N GLU A 529 -1.97 6.03 -33.77
CA GLU A 529 -3.41 6.30 -33.60
C GLU A 529 -3.85 5.99 -32.18
N ALA A 530 -3.53 4.81 -31.68
CA ALA A 530 -3.85 4.40 -30.32
C ALA A 530 -3.12 5.24 -29.25
N ALA A 531 -1.85 5.60 -29.47
CA ALA A 531 -1.06 6.44 -28.58
C ALA A 531 -1.61 7.88 -28.48
N TYR A 532 -2.16 8.40 -29.59
CA TYR A 532 -2.67 9.77 -29.67
C TYR A 532 -4.14 9.89 -29.30
N LEU A 533 -4.82 8.80 -28.89
CA LEU A 533 -6.14 8.91 -28.28
C LEU A 533 -6.10 9.80 -27.03
N ILE A 534 -7.21 10.49 -26.80
CA ILE A 534 -7.38 11.47 -25.71
C ILE A 534 -8.35 11.01 -24.63
N ASN A 535 -8.73 9.75 -24.69
CA ASN A 535 -9.88 9.22 -23.97
C ASN A 535 -9.56 8.61 -22.59
N ARG A 536 -8.33 8.75 -22.07
CA ARG A 536 -7.95 8.17 -20.77
C ARG A 536 -7.98 9.23 -19.66
N ALA A 537 -8.97 9.16 -18.79
CA ALA A 537 -9.21 10.17 -17.75
C ALA A 537 -8.06 10.31 -16.73
N TYR A 538 -7.31 9.25 -16.45
CA TYR A 538 -6.16 9.27 -15.52
C TYR A 538 -5.08 10.26 -15.95
N ASP A 539 -4.81 10.37 -17.26
CA ASP A 539 -3.79 11.26 -17.80
C ASP A 539 -4.02 12.72 -17.44
N TYR A 540 -5.28 13.12 -17.34
CA TYR A 540 -5.69 14.48 -17.01
C TYR A 540 -5.44 14.85 -15.55
N VAL A 541 -5.48 13.88 -14.65
CA VAL A 541 -5.10 14.10 -13.25
C VAL A 541 -3.62 14.45 -13.17
N HIS A 542 -2.76 13.73 -13.88
CA HIS A 542 -1.31 13.96 -13.88
C HIS A 542 -0.96 15.36 -14.44
N VAL A 543 -1.55 15.74 -15.56
CA VAL A 543 -1.29 17.03 -16.21
C VAL A 543 -1.87 18.19 -15.39
N SER A 544 -3.06 18.05 -14.82
CA SER A 544 -3.63 19.08 -13.95
C SER A 544 -2.81 19.27 -12.66
N ALA A 545 -2.27 18.18 -12.10
CA ALA A 545 -1.38 18.22 -10.93
C ALA A 545 -0.04 18.91 -11.26
N LEU A 546 0.51 18.69 -12.46
CA LEU A 546 1.71 19.42 -12.93
C LEU A 546 1.48 20.94 -12.95
N TYR A 547 0.40 21.38 -13.56
CA TYR A 547 0.06 22.79 -13.60
C TYR A 547 -0.20 23.36 -12.20
N TRP A 548 -0.89 22.63 -11.35
CA TRP A 548 -1.13 23.06 -9.98
C TRP A 548 0.16 23.17 -9.17
N GLY A 549 1.13 22.27 -9.36
CA GLY A 549 2.45 22.35 -8.73
C GLY A 549 3.18 23.64 -9.08
N LEU A 550 3.15 24.05 -10.36
CA LEU A 550 3.74 25.31 -10.83
C LEU A 550 2.95 26.54 -10.33
N TYR A 551 1.61 26.48 -10.33
CA TYR A 551 0.78 27.51 -9.70
C TYR A 551 1.21 27.75 -8.25
N ARG A 552 1.33 26.70 -7.44
CA ARG A 552 1.71 26.81 -6.03
C ARG A 552 3.11 27.40 -5.87
N ALA A 553 4.10 26.96 -6.65
CA ALA A 553 5.45 27.52 -6.64
C ALA A 553 5.47 29.01 -7.00
N GLY A 554 4.64 29.42 -7.97
CA GLY A 554 4.48 30.82 -8.36
C GLY A 554 3.81 31.66 -7.27
N ARG A 555 2.67 31.19 -6.78
CA ARG A 555 1.86 31.90 -5.80
C ARG A 555 2.55 32.07 -4.46
N THR A 556 3.16 31.00 -3.93
CA THR A 556 3.72 31.02 -2.58
C THR A 556 5.15 31.52 -2.51
N HIS A 557 5.94 31.40 -3.59
CA HIS A 557 7.36 31.69 -3.61
C HIS A 557 7.80 32.62 -4.76
N GLY A 558 6.90 32.93 -5.71
CA GLY A 558 7.20 33.82 -6.85
C GLY A 558 8.24 33.23 -7.81
N LEU A 559 8.31 31.91 -7.95
CA LEU A 559 9.39 31.24 -8.68
C LEU A 559 9.09 30.99 -10.16
N VAL A 560 7.83 31.11 -10.62
CA VAL A 560 7.48 30.95 -12.05
C VAL A 560 7.82 32.23 -12.82
N CYS A 561 8.35 32.06 -14.04
CA CYS A 561 8.86 33.14 -14.88
C CYS A 561 8.35 33.11 -16.33
N GLN A 562 7.96 31.96 -16.87
CA GLN A 562 7.48 31.80 -18.24
C GLN A 562 6.03 32.24 -18.39
N GLN A 563 5.20 31.83 -17.43
CA GLN A 563 3.79 32.20 -17.37
C GLN A 563 3.46 32.76 -15.98
N THR A 564 2.25 33.30 -15.83
CA THR A 564 1.77 33.72 -14.51
C THR A 564 1.29 32.53 -13.70
N SER A 565 1.32 32.61 -12.36
CA SER A 565 0.69 31.57 -11.53
C SER A 565 -0.79 31.38 -11.88
N ASP A 566 -1.51 32.46 -12.17
CA ASP A 566 -2.90 32.40 -12.59
C ASP A 566 -3.10 31.59 -13.90
N TRP A 567 -2.20 31.74 -14.87
CA TRP A 567 -2.24 30.93 -16.08
C TRP A 567 -2.14 29.44 -15.78
N TYR A 568 -1.23 29.04 -14.89
CA TYR A 568 -1.08 27.63 -14.50
C TYR A 568 -2.34 27.10 -13.78
N LEU A 569 -2.96 27.89 -12.90
CA LEU A 569 -4.20 27.50 -12.22
C LEU A 569 -5.34 27.29 -13.23
N MET A 570 -5.46 28.19 -14.22
CA MET A 570 -6.48 28.08 -15.26
C MET A 570 -6.22 26.89 -16.20
N GLN A 571 -4.96 26.55 -16.50
CA GLN A 571 -4.64 25.34 -17.26
C GLN A 571 -5.08 24.09 -16.51
N ALA A 572 -4.80 24.01 -15.20
CA ALA A 572 -5.27 22.91 -14.36
C ALA A 572 -6.80 22.76 -14.40
N TYR A 573 -7.53 23.89 -14.23
CA TYR A 573 -8.98 23.94 -14.30
C TYR A 573 -9.51 23.43 -15.65
N HIS A 574 -9.04 23.97 -16.75
CA HIS A 574 -9.51 23.59 -18.08
C HIS A 574 -9.20 22.13 -18.42
N THR A 575 -8.08 21.61 -17.95
CA THR A 575 -7.72 20.19 -18.10
C THR A 575 -8.76 19.29 -17.40
N ILE A 576 -9.16 19.63 -16.18
CA ILE A 576 -10.20 18.90 -15.44
C ILE A 576 -11.55 18.99 -16.14
N VAL A 577 -11.93 20.21 -16.58
CA VAL A 577 -13.19 20.42 -17.28
C VAL A 577 -13.27 19.57 -18.55
N PHE A 578 -12.20 19.50 -19.33
CA PHE A 578 -12.18 18.65 -20.52
C PHE A 578 -12.39 17.18 -20.15
N ALA A 579 -11.67 16.67 -19.14
CA ALA A 579 -11.76 15.28 -18.72
C ALA A 579 -13.16 14.86 -18.27
N THR A 580 -13.89 15.78 -17.61
CA THR A 580 -15.15 15.48 -16.92
C THR A 580 -16.40 15.99 -17.66
N SER A 581 -16.22 16.54 -18.85
CA SER A 581 -17.31 17.04 -19.72
C SER A 581 -17.62 16.07 -20.85
N ASN A 582 -18.78 16.30 -21.48
CA ASN A 582 -19.15 15.62 -22.71
C ASN A 582 -18.63 16.40 -23.95
N GLY A 583 -18.32 15.66 -24.99
CA GLY A 583 -18.01 16.20 -26.31
C GLY A 583 -19.21 16.83 -27.02
N THR A 584 -18.97 17.38 -28.20
CA THR A 584 -20.01 18.00 -29.03
C THR A 584 -21.08 17.02 -29.53
N ASP A 585 -20.78 15.73 -29.48
CA ASP A 585 -21.68 14.62 -29.78
C ASP A 585 -22.53 14.17 -28.58
N GLY A 586 -22.27 14.72 -27.40
CA GLY A 586 -22.95 14.40 -26.16
C GLY A 586 -22.38 13.20 -25.40
N GLU A 587 -21.36 12.52 -25.96
CA GLU A 587 -20.66 11.43 -25.28
C GLU A 587 -19.53 11.99 -24.38
N PRO A 588 -19.15 11.28 -23.29
CA PRO A 588 -18.03 11.69 -22.44
C PRO A 588 -16.74 11.86 -23.25
N ASN A 589 -16.01 12.95 -23.02
CA ASN A 589 -14.71 13.19 -23.63
C ASN A 589 -13.68 12.10 -23.29
N THR A 590 -13.78 11.50 -22.12
CA THR A 590 -12.86 10.47 -21.67
C THR A 590 -13.59 9.24 -21.13
N ALA A 591 -13.00 8.08 -21.27
CA ALA A 591 -13.41 6.89 -20.56
C ALA A 591 -12.98 6.98 -19.09
N TYR A 592 -13.71 6.32 -18.20
CA TYR A 592 -13.49 6.27 -16.76
C TYR A 592 -13.74 7.60 -15.99
N ALA A 593 -14.13 8.70 -16.66
CA ALA A 593 -14.38 9.97 -15.99
C ALA A 593 -15.45 9.91 -14.89
N ASP A 594 -16.36 8.96 -14.97
CA ASP A 594 -17.44 8.75 -14.01
C ASP A 594 -17.05 7.76 -12.86
N LEU A 595 -15.79 7.32 -12.83
CA LEU A 595 -15.22 6.55 -11.72
C LEU A 595 -14.31 7.45 -10.88
N GLY A 596 -13.91 7.01 -9.69
CA GLY A 596 -12.85 7.66 -8.94
C GLY A 596 -11.53 7.53 -9.70
N LEU A 597 -10.75 8.59 -9.77
CA LEU A 597 -9.49 8.61 -10.48
C LEU A 597 -8.32 8.68 -9.50
N MET A 598 -7.22 8.05 -9.86
CA MET A 598 -6.00 8.04 -9.09
C MET A 598 -5.40 9.45 -8.98
N GLY A 599 -5.17 9.92 -7.73
CA GLY A 599 -4.63 11.25 -7.45
C GLY A 599 -5.65 12.40 -7.53
N GLU A 600 -6.90 12.09 -7.74
CA GLU A 600 -7.97 13.07 -7.97
C GLU A 600 -8.21 14.03 -6.78
N THR A 601 -7.78 13.70 -5.58
CA THR A 601 -7.83 14.60 -4.42
C THR A 601 -7.17 15.97 -4.72
N VAL A 602 -6.20 16.03 -5.62
CA VAL A 602 -5.57 17.28 -6.05
C VAL A 602 -6.59 18.25 -6.67
N TRP A 603 -7.66 17.75 -7.27
CA TRP A 603 -8.72 18.59 -7.84
C TRP A 603 -9.51 19.37 -6.78
N GLY A 604 -9.60 18.82 -5.56
CA GLY A 604 -10.16 19.56 -4.43
C GLY A 604 -9.28 20.73 -3.99
N TYR A 605 -7.96 20.55 -4.03
CA TYR A 605 -7.03 21.65 -3.79
C TYR A 605 -7.12 22.71 -4.88
N ILE A 606 -7.24 22.33 -6.16
CA ILE A 606 -7.44 23.24 -7.29
C ILE A 606 -8.74 24.04 -7.10
N LEU A 607 -9.85 23.38 -6.71
CA LEU A 607 -11.11 24.05 -6.40
C LEU A 607 -10.95 25.11 -5.28
N SER A 608 -10.23 24.76 -4.23
CA SER A 608 -9.95 25.67 -3.11
C SER A 608 -9.12 26.88 -3.56
N ASP A 609 -8.11 26.65 -4.40
CA ASP A 609 -7.25 27.70 -4.93
C ASP A 609 -7.98 28.60 -5.95
N LEU A 610 -8.89 28.07 -6.78
CA LEU A 610 -9.78 28.89 -7.64
C LEU A 610 -10.62 29.88 -6.81
N ARG A 611 -11.16 29.44 -5.69
CA ARG A 611 -11.89 30.30 -4.75
C ARG A 611 -10.98 31.34 -4.11
N LEU A 612 -9.78 30.94 -3.71
CA LEU A 612 -8.78 31.81 -3.10
C LEU A 612 -8.36 32.94 -4.04
N GLU A 613 -8.22 32.65 -5.33
CA GLU A 613 -7.88 33.62 -6.37
C GLU A 613 -9.11 34.35 -6.96
N ASN A 614 -10.30 34.15 -6.41
CA ASN A 614 -11.57 34.77 -6.82
C ASN A 614 -12.09 34.35 -8.21
N HIS A 615 -11.68 33.20 -8.73
CA HIS A 615 -12.27 32.57 -9.92
C HIS A 615 -13.59 31.87 -9.55
N THR A 616 -14.57 32.62 -9.13
CA THR A 616 -15.80 32.11 -8.53
C THR A 616 -16.70 31.38 -9.51
N ALA A 617 -16.69 31.76 -10.79
CA ALA A 617 -17.47 31.08 -11.83
C ALA A 617 -16.86 29.71 -12.18
N GLU A 618 -15.55 29.66 -12.31
CA GLU A 618 -14.78 28.44 -12.57
C GLU A 618 -14.88 27.48 -11.40
N ALA A 619 -14.76 27.96 -10.18
CA ALA A 619 -14.94 27.18 -8.97
C ALA A 619 -16.34 26.56 -8.89
N ALA A 620 -17.39 27.33 -9.15
CA ALA A 620 -18.77 26.84 -9.16
C ALA A 620 -18.98 25.76 -10.25
N HIS A 621 -18.42 25.97 -11.43
CA HIS A 621 -18.51 25.00 -12.52
C HIS A 621 -17.78 23.70 -12.19
N LEU A 622 -16.57 23.76 -11.63
CA LEU A 622 -15.84 22.58 -11.20
C LEU A 622 -16.60 21.82 -10.11
N GLU A 623 -17.16 22.53 -9.15
CA GLU A 623 -17.97 21.96 -8.08
C GLU A 623 -19.20 21.22 -8.61
N ASP A 624 -19.91 21.80 -9.61
CA ASP A 624 -21.05 21.14 -10.26
C ASP A 624 -20.65 19.85 -10.97
N LEU A 625 -19.50 19.84 -11.66
CA LEU A 625 -18.97 18.63 -12.30
C LEU A 625 -18.68 17.54 -11.28
N MET A 626 -18.06 17.88 -10.15
CA MET A 626 -17.75 16.92 -9.09
C MET A 626 -19.02 16.44 -8.36
N LEU A 627 -20.01 17.30 -8.16
CA LEU A 627 -21.29 16.89 -7.59
C LEU A 627 -22.01 15.86 -8.48
N ARG A 628 -21.98 16.06 -9.80
CA ARG A 628 -22.54 15.06 -10.74
C ARG A 628 -21.87 13.69 -10.59
N ARG A 629 -20.52 13.65 -10.51
CA ARG A 629 -19.75 12.43 -10.34
C ARG A 629 -20.06 11.77 -9.00
N GLN A 630 -20.10 12.53 -7.92
CA GLN A 630 -20.47 12.04 -6.61
C GLN A 630 -21.87 11.40 -6.57
N GLN A 631 -22.85 12.01 -7.26
CA GLN A 631 -24.20 11.43 -7.36
C GLN A 631 -24.22 10.09 -8.11
N ILE A 632 -23.35 9.91 -9.10
CA ILE A 632 -23.16 8.61 -9.76
C ILE A 632 -22.64 7.59 -8.75
N TRP A 633 -21.57 7.92 -8.01
CA TRP A 633 -20.96 7.03 -7.03
C TRP A 633 -21.92 6.64 -5.89
N ALA A 634 -22.75 7.56 -5.41
CA ALA A 634 -23.75 7.29 -4.39
C ALA A 634 -24.77 6.22 -4.84
N SER A 635 -24.97 6.05 -6.15
CA SER A 635 -25.88 5.06 -6.73
C SER A 635 -25.24 3.70 -6.99
N LEU A 636 -23.90 3.59 -6.93
CA LEU A 636 -23.19 2.36 -7.26
C LEU A 636 -22.87 1.53 -6.01
N PRO A 637 -22.97 0.19 -6.11
CA PRO A 637 -22.54 -0.69 -5.02
C PRO A 637 -21.03 -0.63 -4.81
N ASP A 638 -20.26 -0.45 -5.89
CA ASP A 638 -18.80 -0.34 -5.91
C ASP A 638 -18.43 0.86 -6.80
N PRO A 639 -18.25 2.06 -6.21
CA PRO A 639 -18.01 3.29 -6.96
C PRO A 639 -16.54 3.55 -7.30
N TYR A 640 -15.65 2.63 -6.96
CA TYR A 640 -14.21 2.86 -7.03
C TYR A 640 -13.72 2.79 -8.46
N GLY A 641 -12.81 3.70 -8.80
CA GLY A 641 -12.25 3.80 -10.11
C GLY A 641 -11.15 2.80 -10.29
N SER A 642 -11.43 1.80 -11.03
CA SER A 642 -10.41 0.90 -11.52
C SER A 642 -10.93 0.12 -12.69
N GLU A 643 -10.02 -0.35 -13.50
CA GLU A 643 -10.29 -1.37 -14.50
C GLU A 643 -10.65 -2.71 -13.86
N MET A 644 -10.42 -2.87 -12.54
CA MET A 644 -10.71 -4.08 -11.75
C MET A 644 -11.19 -3.73 -10.35
N ALA A 645 -12.18 -4.48 -9.86
CA ALA A 645 -12.86 -4.22 -8.57
C ALA A 645 -12.00 -4.37 -7.31
N TRP A 646 -10.79 -4.85 -7.43
CA TRP A 646 -9.84 -5.08 -6.34
C TRP A 646 -8.57 -4.21 -6.45
N ASP A 647 -8.46 -3.43 -7.49
CA ASP A 647 -7.36 -2.50 -7.68
C ASP A 647 -7.56 -1.28 -6.77
N SER A 648 -6.56 -0.97 -5.98
CA SER A 648 -6.61 0.06 -4.93
C SER A 648 -6.41 1.47 -5.48
N THR A 649 -7.17 1.85 -6.49
CA THR A 649 -7.12 3.15 -7.15
C THR A 649 -8.47 3.85 -7.13
N GLY A 650 -8.48 5.16 -6.92
CA GLY A 650 -9.66 6.00 -7.02
C GLY A 650 -10.49 6.14 -5.77
N GLU A 651 -10.32 5.30 -4.76
CA GLU A 651 -11.05 5.39 -3.48
C GLU A 651 -10.81 6.73 -2.79
N GLU A 652 -9.61 7.28 -2.87
CA GLU A 652 -9.28 8.56 -2.26
C GLU A 652 -10.12 9.70 -2.84
N GLY A 653 -10.35 9.72 -4.15
CA GLY A 653 -11.20 10.70 -4.83
C GLY A 653 -12.67 10.54 -4.48
N VAL A 654 -13.17 9.29 -4.47
CA VAL A 654 -14.55 8.98 -4.07
C VAL A 654 -14.80 9.42 -2.63
N TYR A 655 -13.87 9.12 -1.71
CA TYR A 655 -13.97 9.57 -0.33
C TYR A 655 -14.00 11.09 -0.24
N TYR A 656 -13.02 11.77 -0.89
CA TYR A 656 -12.87 13.22 -0.80
C TYR A 656 -14.16 13.94 -1.20
N TRP A 657 -14.70 13.65 -2.39
CA TRP A 657 -15.88 14.33 -2.88
C TRP A 657 -17.16 13.91 -2.16
N SER A 658 -17.28 12.64 -1.75
CA SER A 658 -18.44 12.21 -0.94
C SER A 658 -18.47 12.94 0.41
N ASN A 659 -17.32 13.06 1.06
CA ASN A 659 -17.20 13.82 2.30
C ASN A 659 -17.45 15.31 2.09
N TYR A 660 -16.91 15.89 1.02
CA TYR A 660 -17.11 17.28 0.64
C TYR A 660 -18.60 17.64 0.45
N PHE A 661 -19.38 16.76 -0.19
CA PHE A 661 -20.82 16.93 -0.40
C PHE A 661 -21.69 16.33 0.72
N ASN A 662 -21.09 15.95 1.86
CA ASN A 662 -21.78 15.39 3.03
C ASN A 662 -22.50 14.05 2.76
N ASP A 663 -22.10 13.27 1.77
CA ASP A 663 -22.55 11.89 1.61
C ASP A 663 -21.71 10.96 2.50
N THR A 664 -22.07 10.93 3.79
CA THR A 664 -21.37 10.13 4.79
C THR A 664 -21.51 8.63 4.55
N SER A 665 -22.54 8.19 3.83
CA SER A 665 -22.74 6.78 3.49
C SER A 665 -21.69 6.26 2.52
N THR A 666 -21.47 6.96 1.40
CA THR A 666 -20.46 6.60 0.42
C THR A 666 -19.05 6.80 0.97
N ALA A 667 -18.81 7.88 1.73
CA ALA A 667 -17.55 8.11 2.40
C ALA A 667 -17.19 6.96 3.36
N GLN A 668 -18.13 6.51 4.21
CA GLN A 668 -17.91 5.41 5.15
C GLN A 668 -17.70 4.06 4.42
N LYS A 669 -18.47 3.80 3.35
CA LYS A 669 -18.28 2.63 2.50
C LYS A 669 -16.84 2.60 1.95
N THR A 670 -16.35 3.73 1.49
CA THR A 670 -14.99 3.87 0.94
C THR A 670 -13.92 3.65 2.01
N VAL A 671 -14.06 4.24 3.19
CA VAL A 671 -13.16 4.00 4.33
C VAL A 671 -13.10 2.51 4.69
N ASN A 672 -14.25 1.84 4.70
CA ASN A 672 -14.29 0.42 5.00
C ASN A 672 -13.57 -0.41 3.93
N ALA A 673 -13.78 -0.13 2.64
CA ALA A 673 -13.06 -0.79 1.54
C ALA A 673 -11.55 -0.62 1.68
N ILE A 674 -11.07 0.60 1.97
CA ILE A 674 -9.64 0.88 2.20
C ILE A 674 -9.10 0.04 3.37
N ARG A 675 -9.82 -0.04 4.51
CA ARG A 675 -9.44 -0.92 5.63
C ARG A 675 -9.38 -2.40 5.23
N GLY A 676 -10.13 -2.80 4.21
CA GLY A 676 -10.14 -4.18 3.69
C GLY A 676 -8.80 -4.59 3.09
N TYR A 677 -8.03 -3.66 2.54
CA TYR A 677 -6.77 -3.97 1.87
C TYR A 677 -5.54 -3.20 2.36
N MET A 678 -5.67 -2.36 3.36
CA MET A 678 -4.54 -1.66 4.00
C MET A 678 -4.42 -2.11 5.46
N PRO A 679 -3.52 -3.05 5.81
CA PRO A 679 -3.42 -3.60 7.16
C PRO A 679 -2.49 -2.80 8.07
N THR A 680 -2.49 -3.12 9.38
CA THR A 680 -1.56 -2.61 10.41
C THR A 680 -0.48 -3.63 10.78
N ILE A 681 0.06 -4.37 9.85
CA ILE A 681 1.05 -5.42 10.10
C ILE A 681 2.40 -4.83 10.51
N ALA A 682 3.12 -5.50 11.43
CA ALA A 682 4.42 -5.05 11.94
C ALA A 682 5.57 -5.26 10.94
N HIS A 683 5.40 -4.71 9.73
CA HIS A 683 6.31 -4.85 8.61
C HIS A 683 6.21 -3.63 7.68
N TRP A 684 7.33 -2.99 7.35
CA TRP A 684 7.38 -1.78 6.52
C TRP A 684 6.68 -1.92 5.17
N GLY A 685 6.75 -3.10 4.54
CA GLY A 685 6.16 -3.33 3.20
C GLY A 685 4.68 -3.65 3.23
N TRP A 686 4.10 -3.99 4.39
CA TRP A 686 2.67 -4.31 4.50
C TRP A 686 1.88 -3.30 5.31
N ASN A 687 2.49 -2.60 6.28
CA ASN A 687 1.77 -1.62 7.10
C ASN A 687 1.25 -0.45 6.27
N GLY A 688 -0.04 -0.32 6.15
CA GLY A 688 -0.67 0.68 5.29
C GLY A 688 -0.42 0.47 3.79
N ASN A 689 0.06 -0.71 3.39
CA ASN A 689 0.33 -1.02 1.99
C ASN A 689 -0.96 -1.47 1.29
N ALA A 690 -1.34 -0.73 0.25
CA ALA A 690 -2.42 -1.11 -0.64
C ALA A 690 -1.97 -2.18 -1.64
N ARG A 691 -2.93 -2.98 -2.12
CA ARG A 691 -2.65 -4.06 -3.07
C ARG A 691 -2.40 -3.52 -4.46
N ARG A 692 -1.45 -4.16 -5.15
CA ARG A 692 -1.14 -3.94 -6.54
C ARG A 692 -0.74 -5.24 -7.20
N TYR A 693 -1.42 -5.60 -8.29
CA TYR A 693 -1.20 -6.84 -9.06
C TYR A 693 -1.09 -6.61 -10.57
N TRP A 694 -0.89 -5.35 -10.99
CA TRP A 694 -0.90 -4.97 -12.39
C TRP A 694 0.31 -5.47 -13.16
N ASP A 695 1.51 -5.19 -12.62
CA ASP A 695 2.74 -5.41 -13.32
C ASP A 695 3.39 -6.73 -12.90
N PHE A 696 3.39 -7.68 -13.80
CA PHE A 696 4.19 -8.91 -13.72
C PHE A 696 5.57 -8.74 -14.37
N LEU A 697 5.88 -7.53 -14.83
CA LEU A 697 7.12 -7.17 -15.46
C LEU A 697 8.05 -6.47 -14.47
N TYR A 698 9.31 -6.86 -14.50
CA TYR A 698 10.39 -6.17 -13.81
C TYR A 698 11.21 -5.43 -14.88
N ALA A 699 11.26 -4.10 -14.82
CA ALA A 699 11.97 -3.28 -15.79
C ALA A 699 11.75 -3.74 -17.25
N GLY A 700 10.51 -3.96 -17.64
CA GLY A 700 10.15 -4.41 -18.98
C GLY A 700 10.26 -5.91 -19.24
N ASP A 701 10.91 -6.68 -18.37
CA ASP A 701 11.09 -8.13 -18.51
C ASP A 701 10.02 -8.92 -17.75
N ILE A 702 9.51 -9.96 -18.39
CA ILE A 702 8.65 -10.93 -17.72
C ILE A 702 9.50 -11.78 -16.78
N LYS A 703 9.40 -11.52 -15.46
CA LYS A 703 10.13 -12.27 -14.43
C LYS A 703 9.39 -13.53 -14.01
N LEU A 704 8.05 -13.48 -14.00
CA LEU A 704 7.19 -14.57 -13.58
C LEU A 704 6.15 -14.84 -14.65
N ALA A 705 5.74 -16.09 -14.78
CA ALA A 705 4.62 -16.45 -15.65
C ALA A 705 3.25 -15.99 -15.09
N ARG A 706 3.25 -15.22 -14.04
CA ARG A 706 2.08 -14.75 -13.29
C ARG A 706 2.30 -13.34 -12.73
N ILE A 707 1.22 -12.73 -12.32
CA ILE A 707 1.24 -11.52 -11.53
C ILE A 707 1.45 -11.87 -10.07
N GLU A 708 2.32 -11.14 -9.40
CA GLU A 708 2.55 -11.24 -7.98
C GLU A 708 2.05 -9.99 -7.25
N ARG A 709 1.81 -10.10 -5.94
CA ARG A 709 1.62 -8.92 -5.12
C ARG A 709 2.95 -8.19 -4.97
N GLN A 710 3.01 -7.01 -5.50
CA GLN A 710 4.14 -6.11 -5.31
C GLN A 710 3.98 -5.34 -3.99
N ILE A 711 5.10 -5.09 -3.33
CA ILE A 711 5.16 -4.06 -2.30
C ILE A 711 5.28 -2.74 -3.05
N HIS A 712 4.15 -2.25 -3.48
CA HIS A 712 4.02 -1.07 -4.31
C HIS A 712 3.12 -0.07 -3.62
N HIS A 713 3.69 1.03 -3.20
CA HIS A 713 2.96 2.05 -2.44
C HIS A 713 2.04 2.95 -3.28
N TYR A 714 1.76 2.53 -4.50
CA TYR A 714 0.91 3.20 -5.48
C TYR A 714 -0.45 3.64 -4.88
N GLY A 715 -1.28 2.73 -4.45
CA GLY A 715 -2.53 3.07 -3.78
C GLY A 715 -2.36 3.45 -2.31
N SER A 716 -1.19 3.17 -1.70
CA SER A 716 -0.98 3.34 -0.26
C SER A 716 -1.01 4.81 0.14
N GLY A 717 -0.18 5.63 -0.49
CA GLY A 717 -0.09 7.06 -0.19
C GLY A 717 -1.39 7.80 -0.50
N LEU A 718 -2.07 7.45 -1.59
CA LEU A 718 -3.32 8.08 -2.00
C LEU A 718 -4.48 7.72 -1.07
N ASN A 719 -4.72 6.41 -0.86
CA ASN A 719 -5.84 5.96 -0.04
C ASN A 719 -5.66 6.26 1.44
N ALA A 720 -4.42 6.45 1.89
CA ALA A 720 -4.11 6.96 3.21
C ALA A 720 -4.74 8.34 3.48
N LEU A 721 -4.93 9.19 2.45
CA LEU A 721 -5.55 10.50 2.60
C LEU A 721 -6.96 10.40 3.17
N ALA A 722 -7.74 9.43 2.69
CA ALA A 722 -9.09 9.16 3.19
C ALA A 722 -9.09 8.74 4.67
N LEU A 723 -8.17 7.85 5.07
CA LEU A 723 -8.08 7.38 6.46
C LEU A 723 -7.62 8.48 7.42
N LEU A 724 -6.63 9.28 7.00
CA LEU A 724 -6.12 10.40 7.80
C LEU A 724 -7.17 11.50 7.99
N ASP A 725 -7.98 11.75 6.97
CA ASP A 725 -9.09 12.69 7.07
C ASP A 725 -10.21 12.15 7.96
N ASN A 726 -10.60 10.88 7.75
CA ASN A 726 -11.59 10.21 8.62
C ASN A 726 -11.15 10.20 10.09
N TYR A 727 -9.85 10.02 10.35
CA TYR A 727 -9.28 10.14 11.70
C TYR A 727 -9.47 11.55 12.28
N ARG A 728 -9.11 12.60 11.53
CA ARG A 728 -9.26 13.98 12.00
C ARG A 728 -10.71 14.35 12.29
N GLN A 729 -11.66 13.79 11.53
CA GLN A 729 -13.10 14.03 11.69
C GLN A 729 -13.76 13.13 12.73
N ALA A 730 -13.04 12.17 13.29
CA ALA A 730 -13.61 11.27 14.30
C ALA A 730 -14.17 12.03 15.51
N ALA A 731 -15.31 11.59 16.00
CA ALA A 731 -15.95 12.18 17.19
C ALA A 731 -15.06 12.07 18.45
N ASP A 732 -14.27 11.02 18.55
CA ASP A 732 -13.21 10.83 19.54
C ASP A 732 -11.93 10.34 18.85
N PRO A 733 -11.01 11.26 18.46
CA PRO A 733 -9.77 10.90 17.78
C PRO A 733 -8.77 10.16 18.69
N GLU A 734 -9.03 10.07 20.00
CA GLU A 734 -8.22 9.29 20.94
C GLU A 734 -8.81 7.89 21.21
N SER A 735 -9.92 7.51 20.57
CA SER A 735 -10.44 6.16 20.63
C SER A 735 -9.55 5.17 19.84
N THR A 736 -9.48 3.92 20.30
CA THR A 736 -8.70 2.87 19.63
C THR A 736 -9.12 2.67 18.17
N LYS A 737 -10.42 2.83 17.85
CA LYS A 737 -10.93 2.74 16.48
C LYS A 737 -10.45 3.87 15.59
N ALA A 738 -10.43 5.11 16.07
CA ALA A 738 -9.89 6.23 15.32
C ALA A 738 -8.37 6.10 15.16
N ILE A 739 -7.67 5.72 16.22
CA ILE A 739 -6.21 5.51 16.19
C ILE A 739 -5.82 4.39 15.19
N TYR A 740 -6.68 3.39 14.97
CA TYR A 740 -6.45 2.38 13.93
C TYR A 740 -6.32 3.04 12.54
N ASP A 741 -7.25 3.93 12.19
CA ASP A 741 -7.20 4.65 10.90
C ASP A 741 -5.95 5.52 10.77
N LEU A 742 -5.54 6.16 11.87
CA LEU A 742 -4.27 6.90 11.88
C LEU A 742 -3.05 5.98 11.69
N ARG A 743 -3.02 4.81 12.33
CA ARG A 743 -1.94 3.81 12.15
C ARG A 743 -1.84 3.34 10.70
N VAL A 744 -2.96 2.98 10.09
CA VAL A 744 -3.01 2.55 8.68
C VAL A 744 -2.65 3.70 7.75
N GLY A 745 -3.32 4.85 7.89
CA GLY A 745 -3.12 6.00 7.03
C GLY A 745 -1.70 6.54 7.11
N TYR A 746 -1.13 6.62 8.32
CA TYR A 746 0.25 7.10 8.47
C TYR A 746 1.26 6.10 7.89
N GLY A 747 1.03 4.79 8.07
CA GLY A 747 1.81 3.76 7.38
C GLY A 747 1.79 3.93 5.87
N GLY A 748 0.60 4.20 5.29
CA GLY A 748 0.40 4.41 3.87
C GLY A 748 1.17 5.61 3.32
N ILE A 749 1.14 6.76 4.00
CA ILE A 749 1.91 7.94 3.54
C ILE A 749 3.42 7.82 3.78
N GLN A 750 3.87 6.97 4.69
CA GLN A 750 5.30 6.74 4.92
C GLN A 750 5.89 5.72 3.94
N GLY A 751 5.07 4.80 3.43
CA GLY A 751 5.48 3.78 2.49
C GLY A 751 6.32 4.30 1.33
N PRO A 752 5.92 5.37 0.61
CA PRO A 752 6.69 5.94 -0.50
C PRO A 752 8.14 6.31 -0.18
N LEU A 753 8.49 6.59 1.08
CA LEU A 753 9.88 6.83 1.47
C LEU A 753 10.75 5.59 1.33
N SER A 754 10.18 4.39 1.45
CA SER A 754 10.92 3.15 1.23
C SER A 754 11.27 2.90 -0.24
N ASN A 755 10.59 3.58 -1.17
CA ASN A 755 10.86 3.50 -2.61
C ASN A 755 11.97 4.46 -3.07
N ILE A 756 12.43 5.40 -2.23
CA ILE A 756 13.53 6.29 -2.55
C ILE A 756 14.84 5.63 -2.12
N ASP A 757 15.79 5.46 -3.05
CA ASP A 757 17.11 4.94 -2.73
C ASP A 757 18.01 6.01 -2.07
N ALA A 758 19.19 5.60 -1.60
CA ALA A 758 20.15 6.51 -0.97
C ALA A 758 20.71 7.59 -1.92
N GLY A 759 20.45 7.49 -3.22
CA GLY A 759 20.84 8.48 -4.25
C GLY A 759 19.68 9.36 -4.70
N GLY A 760 18.48 9.18 -4.17
CA GLY A 760 17.30 9.96 -4.53
C GLY A 760 16.46 9.35 -5.65
N PHE A 761 16.84 8.20 -6.23
CA PHE A 761 16.00 7.51 -7.21
C PHE A 761 14.72 6.99 -6.57
N GLY A 762 13.58 7.28 -7.16
CA GLY A 762 12.28 6.76 -6.75
C GLY A 762 11.87 5.55 -7.59
N SER A 763 11.89 4.35 -6.99
CA SER A 763 11.45 3.13 -7.66
C SER A 763 9.93 3.01 -7.67
N MET A 764 9.38 2.45 -8.74
CA MET A 764 7.95 2.19 -8.84
C MET A 764 7.45 1.16 -7.81
N ALA A 765 8.24 0.14 -7.46
CA ALA A 765 7.79 -0.95 -6.62
C ALA A 765 8.91 -1.72 -5.95
N PHE A 766 8.53 -2.52 -4.94
CA PHE A 766 9.28 -3.69 -4.50
C PHE A 766 8.54 -4.96 -4.93
N HIS A 767 9.25 -5.91 -5.47
CA HIS A 767 8.71 -7.22 -5.80
C HIS A 767 8.73 -8.12 -4.56
N SER A 768 7.61 -8.78 -4.28
CA SER A 768 7.44 -9.62 -3.08
C SER A 768 7.84 -11.07 -3.28
N TYR A 769 8.06 -11.49 -4.52
CA TYR A 769 8.47 -12.86 -4.81
C TYR A 769 9.99 -13.04 -4.64
N PRO A 770 10.45 -14.25 -4.23
CA PRO A 770 11.79 -14.46 -3.71
C PRO A 770 12.96 -14.08 -4.61
N ASP A 771 12.80 -14.11 -5.93
CA ASP A 771 13.89 -13.79 -6.85
C ASP A 771 14.16 -12.29 -7.00
N THR A 772 13.34 -11.47 -6.38
CA THR A 772 13.42 -10.02 -6.47
C THR A 772 13.68 -9.35 -5.12
N LEU A 773 12.75 -9.25 -4.22
CA LEU A 773 12.85 -8.58 -2.91
C LEU A 773 13.73 -7.31 -2.92
N ARG A 774 13.73 -6.62 -4.04
CA ARG A 774 14.48 -5.40 -4.32
C ARG A 774 13.58 -4.42 -5.05
N TRP A 775 14.04 -3.18 -5.18
CA TRP A 775 13.35 -2.20 -6.01
C TRP A 775 13.24 -2.67 -7.46
N ASP A 776 12.12 -2.34 -8.10
CA ASP A 776 12.06 -2.34 -9.55
C ASP A 776 13.05 -1.30 -10.08
N ALA A 777 13.71 -1.60 -11.18
CA ALA A 777 14.67 -0.69 -11.78
C ALA A 777 14.00 0.54 -12.41
N TYR A 778 12.72 0.49 -12.77
CA TYR A 778 12.00 1.61 -13.36
C TYR A 778 11.45 2.57 -12.29
N SER A 779 11.50 3.87 -12.58
CA SER A 779 10.84 4.90 -11.78
C SER A 779 9.33 4.96 -12.02
N GLY A 780 8.88 4.62 -13.21
CA GLY A 780 7.48 4.41 -13.62
C GLY A 780 6.40 5.12 -12.77
N ASP A 781 5.58 4.34 -12.10
CA ASP A 781 4.41 4.77 -11.32
C ASP A 781 4.74 5.45 -9.97
N TYR A 782 5.97 5.82 -9.71
CA TYR A 782 6.33 6.39 -8.40
C TYR A 782 5.58 7.71 -8.09
N GLY A 783 5.24 8.48 -9.12
CA GLY A 783 4.60 9.78 -8.95
C GLY A 783 3.28 9.79 -8.17
N PRO A 784 2.33 8.91 -8.45
CA PRO A 784 1.11 8.79 -7.65
C PRO A 784 1.37 8.50 -6.17
N ASN A 785 2.32 7.61 -5.85
CA ASN A 785 2.75 7.35 -4.47
C ASN A 785 3.23 8.63 -3.79
N PHE A 786 4.06 9.38 -4.49
CA PHE A 786 4.65 10.62 -4.00
C PHE A 786 3.61 11.71 -3.82
N LEU A 787 2.63 11.82 -4.72
CA LEU A 787 1.49 12.73 -4.57
C LEU A 787 0.75 12.48 -3.26
N GLY A 788 0.40 11.24 -2.97
CA GLY A 788 -0.26 10.87 -1.72
C GLY A 788 0.59 11.19 -0.49
N HIS A 789 1.90 10.90 -0.53
CA HIS A 789 2.83 11.22 0.52
C HIS A 789 2.85 12.73 0.82
N VAL A 790 2.99 13.56 -0.21
CA VAL A 790 3.05 15.03 -0.07
C VAL A 790 1.74 15.60 0.45
N LEU A 791 0.59 15.16 -0.08
CA LEU A 791 -0.71 15.64 0.37
C LEU A 791 -1.06 15.19 1.79
N GLY A 792 -0.60 14.01 2.22
CA GLY A 792 -0.88 13.44 3.53
C GLY A 792 0.12 13.83 4.64
N ALA A 793 1.30 14.35 4.28
CA ALA A 793 2.35 14.64 5.25
C ALA A 793 1.91 15.68 6.29
N ALA A 794 1.94 15.27 7.56
CA ALA A 794 1.60 16.09 8.72
C ALA A 794 2.14 15.45 10.00
N THR A 795 2.22 16.24 11.07
CA THR A 795 2.54 15.75 12.43
C THR A 795 1.29 15.72 13.28
N TYR A 796 1.01 14.57 13.88
CA TYR A 796 -0.15 14.35 14.77
C TYR A 796 0.32 14.17 16.21
N LEU A 797 -0.39 14.81 17.18
CA LEU A 797 -0.22 14.58 18.61
C LEU A 797 -1.54 14.06 19.19
N LEU A 798 -1.47 12.96 19.94
CA LEU A 798 -2.61 12.37 20.63
C LEU A 798 -2.21 11.80 21.98
N ASN A 799 -3.18 11.64 22.88
CA ASN A 799 -3.03 10.91 24.13
C ASN A 799 -3.68 9.52 23.99
N HIS A 800 -2.84 8.51 23.70
CA HIS A 800 -3.32 7.14 23.50
C HIS A 800 -3.85 6.57 24.83
N PRO A 801 -5.02 5.90 24.85
CA PRO A 801 -5.66 5.45 26.08
C PRO A 801 -4.85 4.48 26.93
N ILE A 802 -3.87 3.77 26.32
CA ILE A 802 -2.99 2.83 27.01
C ILE A 802 -1.58 3.40 27.16
N PHE A 803 -1.03 4.04 26.11
CA PHE A 803 0.40 4.37 26.00
C PHE A 803 0.71 5.84 26.29
N GLY A 804 -0.28 6.66 26.61
CA GLY A 804 -0.10 8.08 26.87
C GLY A 804 0.24 8.89 25.62
N TRP A 805 1.05 9.92 25.78
CA TRP A 805 1.34 10.86 24.68
C TRP A 805 2.17 10.22 23.57
N ILE A 806 1.63 10.26 22.36
CA ILE A 806 2.22 9.73 21.13
C ILE A 806 2.16 10.80 20.05
N SER A 807 3.21 10.87 19.24
CA SER A 807 3.21 11.64 18.00
C SER A 807 3.45 10.74 16.80
N PHE A 808 2.76 11.03 15.70
CA PHE A 808 3.08 10.53 14.37
C PHE A 808 3.76 11.66 13.60
N GLY A 809 4.93 11.39 13.04
CA GLY A 809 5.70 12.37 12.28
C GLY A 809 6.45 13.40 13.10
N GLY A 810 6.60 13.20 14.40
CA GLY A 810 7.36 14.10 15.26
C GLY A 810 7.92 13.41 16.50
N ASN A 811 8.96 14.03 17.07
CA ASN A 811 9.55 13.59 18.34
C ASN A 811 8.83 14.26 19.51
N VAL A 812 8.26 13.48 20.43
CA VAL A 812 7.55 13.96 21.63
C VAL A 812 8.49 14.04 22.81
N GLN A 813 8.39 15.13 23.56
CA GLN A 813 9.10 15.34 24.82
C GLN A 813 8.16 15.90 25.90
N GLN A 814 8.30 15.45 27.12
CA GLN A 814 7.64 16.06 28.27
C GLN A 814 8.31 17.40 28.56
N GLY A 815 7.56 18.48 28.51
CA GLY A 815 7.99 19.80 28.97
C GLY A 815 7.80 20.00 30.47
N ASN A 816 7.71 21.25 30.90
CA ASN A 816 7.47 21.59 32.29
C ASN A 816 5.98 21.40 32.65
N GLY A 817 5.70 20.69 33.74
CA GLY A 817 4.33 20.48 34.23
C GLY A 817 3.48 19.66 33.26
N SER A 818 2.36 20.23 32.82
CA SER A 818 1.38 19.59 31.89
C SER A 818 1.68 19.80 30.42
N VAL A 819 2.81 20.44 30.09
CA VAL A 819 3.16 20.78 28.71
C VAL A 819 3.81 19.61 27.98
N ILE A 820 3.31 19.30 26.80
CA ILE A 820 3.89 18.32 25.86
C ILE A 820 4.46 19.08 24.68
N VAL A 821 5.71 18.84 24.34
CA VAL A 821 6.41 19.48 23.21
C VAL A 821 6.63 18.47 22.11
N VAL A 822 6.37 18.88 20.88
CA VAL A 822 6.58 18.06 19.67
C VAL A 822 7.47 18.82 18.69
N GLU A 823 8.51 18.14 18.21
CA GLU A 823 9.35 18.59 17.11
C GLU A 823 8.92 17.83 15.84
N PRO A 824 8.28 18.47 14.85
CA PRO A 824 7.91 17.84 13.58
C PRO A 824 9.12 17.31 12.82
N LYS A 825 8.97 16.08 12.30
CA LYS A 825 9.95 15.34 11.49
C LYS A 825 9.35 14.88 10.15
N ASP A 826 8.06 15.18 9.92
CA ASP A 826 7.45 14.90 8.61
C ASP A 826 8.14 15.71 7.50
N MET A 827 7.96 15.29 6.25
CA MET A 827 8.67 15.87 5.12
C MET A 827 8.42 17.37 4.91
N LEU A 828 7.21 17.86 5.24
CA LEU A 828 6.82 19.23 4.99
C LEU A 828 6.98 20.14 6.20
N ARG A 829 6.70 19.62 7.38
CA ARG A 829 6.62 20.39 8.63
C ARG A 829 5.71 21.62 8.51
N LYS A 830 4.60 21.46 7.79
CA LYS A 830 3.64 22.53 7.47
C LYS A 830 2.24 22.28 8.00
N ARG A 831 2.00 21.08 8.52
CA ARG A 831 0.67 20.68 9.01
C ARG A 831 0.80 19.96 10.33
N ILE A 832 -0.09 20.32 11.26
CA ILE A 832 -0.18 19.62 12.55
C ILE A 832 -1.64 19.33 12.89
N PHE A 833 -1.86 18.23 13.63
CA PHE A 833 -3.13 17.91 14.25
C PHE A 833 -2.94 17.65 15.74
N VAL A 834 -3.65 18.39 16.58
CA VAL A 834 -3.63 18.24 18.05
C VAL A 834 -4.97 17.63 18.48
N ALA A 835 -5.00 16.30 18.61
CA ALA A 835 -6.20 15.51 18.82
C ALA A 835 -7.03 15.90 20.07
N PRO A 836 -6.42 16.20 21.25
CA PRO A 836 -7.18 16.58 22.46
C PRO A 836 -8.09 17.80 22.31
N VAL A 837 -7.82 18.67 21.35
CA VAL A 837 -8.62 19.87 21.03
C VAL A 837 -9.18 19.86 19.61
N GLY A 838 -8.94 18.78 18.83
CA GLY A 838 -9.41 18.66 17.45
C GLY A 838 -8.88 19.74 16.53
N LEU A 839 -7.70 20.30 16.81
CA LEU A 839 -7.14 21.43 16.08
C LEU A 839 -6.26 20.96 14.94
N TRP A 840 -6.65 21.26 13.69
CA TRP A 840 -5.84 21.11 12.50
C TRP A 840 -5.32 22.47 12.06
N VAL A 841 -4.00 22.59 11.86
CA VAL A 841 -3.34 23.82 11.43
C VAL A 841 -2.48 23.55 10.20
N THR A 842 -2.56 24.44 9.21
CA THR A 842 -1.72 24.42 8.01
C THR A 842 -1.05 25.78 7.78
N ILE A 843 0.17 25.75 7.27
CA ILE A 843 0.88 26.95 6.81
C ILE A 843 1.30 26.76 5.33
N ASP A 844 1.21 27.83 4.54
CA ASP A 844 1.53 27.78 3.10
C ASP A 844 3.04 27.91 2.82
N ALA A 845 3.76 28.63 3.64
CA ALA A 845 5.20 28.87 3.51
C ALA A 845 5.92 28.66 4.86
N ARG A 846 7.24 28.53 4.81
CA ARG A 846 8.10 28.26 5.99
C ARG A 846 7.83 26.88 6.62
N VAL A 847 8.30 26.64 7.84
CA VAL A 847 8.16 25.36 8.57
C VAL A 847 7.73 25.60 10.01
N ILE A 848 6.96 24.67 10.54
CA ILE A 848 6.69 24.54 11.97
C ILE A 848 7.90 23.82 12.57
N SER A 849 8.71 24.54 13.34
CA SER A 849 9.91 23.99 13.97
C SER A 849 9.58 23.20 15.23
N SER A 850 8.55 23.62 15.95
CA SER A 850 8.00 22.93 17.11
C SER A 850 6.59 23.40 17.41
N PHE A 851 5.85 22.57 18.13
CA PHE A 851 4.62 23.01 18.78
C PHE A 851 4.49 22.36 20.15
N SER A 852 3.72 22.98 21.03
CA SER A 852 3.44 22.42 22.35
C SER A 852 1.94 22.46 22.65
N TYR A 853 1.49 21.50 23.44
CA TYR A 853 0.16 21.43 24.00
C TYR A 853 0.22 21.38 25.52
N ASP A 854 -0.47 22.29 26.18
CA ASP A 854 -0.62 22.27 27.64
C ASP A 854 -1.94 21.57 28.01
N ALA A 855 -1.85 20.44 28.69
CA ALA A 855 -3.00 19.60 29.02
C ALA A 855 -3.90 20.25 30.11
N GLU A 856 -3.40 21.20 30.91
CA GLU A 856 -4.19 21.93 31.91
C GLU A 856 -4.93 23.12 31.29
N SER A 857 -4.23 24.01 30.60
CA SER A 857 -4.82 25.20 29.99
C SER A 857 -5.50 24.89 28.64
N ARG A 858 -5.16 23.76 28.01
CA ARG A 858 -5.54 23.36 26.65
C ARG A 858 -5.07 24.34 25.57
N GLU A 859 -4.01 25.07 25.84
CA GLU A 859 -3.39 25.95 24.87
C GLU A 859 -2.45 25.17 23.94
N VAL A 860 -2.40 25.63 22.66
CA VAL A 860 -1.44 25.13 21.68
C VAL A 860 -0.57 26.28 21.25
N GLU A 861 0.74 26.18 21.47
CA GLU A 861 1.73 27.14 20.98
C GLU A 861 2.46 26.53 19.78
N ILE A 862 2.59 27.29 18.68
CA ILE A 862 3.26 26.88 17.44
C ILE A 862 4.41 27.84 17.17
N CYS A 863 5.61 27.30 16.94
CA CYS A 863 6.78 28.04 16.51
C CYS A 863 7.00 27.87 15.01
N ILE A 864 7.04 28.97 14.25
CA ILE A 864 7.23 28.98 12.79
C ILE A 864 8.56 29.67 12.50
N GLU A 865 9.41 28.99 11.72
CA GLU A 865 10.76 29.43 11.38
C GLU A 865 11.01 29.38 9.87
N SER A 866 12.09 30.04 9.43
CA SER A 866 12.58 29.84 8.06
C SER A 866 13.10 28.40 7.91
N ASP A 867 12.87 27.79 6.78
CA ASP A 867 13.45 26.49 6.48
C ASP A 867 14.99 26.60 6.44
N MET A 868 15.66 25.97 7.41
CA MET A 868 17.11 26.06 7.56
C MET A 868 17.85 24.97 6.76
N SER A 869 17.14 23.97 6.21
CA SER A 869 17.72 22.88 5.41
C SER A 869 18.31 23.38 4.10
N SER A 870 17.79 24.48 3.57
CA SER A 870 18.24 25.12 2.32
C SER A 870 19.49 26.01 2.45
N LYS A 871 20.23 25.97 3.55
CA LYS A 871 21.38 26.88 3.78
C LYS A 871 22.53 26.77 2.76
N SER A 872 22.67 25.70 2.04
CA SER A 872 23.78 25.51 1.11
C SER A 872 23.56 26.09 -0.30
N HIS A 873 22.31 26.17 -0.79
CA HIS A 873 22.02 26.61 -2.16
C HIS A 873 21.45 28.03 -2.27
N TRP A 874 20.71 28.52 -1.27
CA TRP A 874 20.05 29.84 -1.31
C TRP A 874 20.98 31.05 -1.30
N LYS A 875 22.25 30.88 -0.98
CA LYS A 875 23.22 31.99 -0.94
C LYS A 875 23.76 32.40 -2.32
N GLN A 876 23.57 31.62 -3.37
CA GLN A 876 24.18 31.92 -4.69
C GLN A 876 23.23 32.54 -5.71
N HIS A 877 21.94 32.41 -5.58
CA HIS A 877 20.97 33.01 -6.50
C HIS A 877 20.03 33.94 -5.72
N GLY A 878 20.21 35.23 -5.89
CA GLY A 878 19.43 36.27 -5.23
C GLY A 878 17.93 36.12 -5.52
N SER A 879 17.22 35.43 -4.67
CA SER A 879 15.75 35.27 -4.75
C SER A 879 15.08 36.62 -4.52
N ARG A 880 14.29 37.09 -5.46
CA ARG A 880 13.40 38.27 -5.32
C ARG A 880 12.15 37.97 -4.50
N GLY A 881 12.03 36.83 -3.84
CA GLY A 881 10.85 36.43 -3.07
C GLY A 881 11.12 36.37 -1.58
N ASN A 882 11.38 37.46 -0.93
CA ASN A 882 11.34 37.56 0.53
C ASN A 882 9.87 37.69 0.97
N HIS A 883 9.06 36.59 0.84
CA HIS A 883 7.70 36.63 1.37
C HIS A 883 7.78 36.67 2.89
N SER A 884 7.64 37.86 3.44
CA SER A 884 7.54 38.13 4.87
C SER A 884 6.24 37.60 5.47
N ASN A 885 5.26 37.27 4.63
CA ASN A 885 3.93 36.84 5.06
C ASN A 885 3.73 35.33 4.87
N VAL A 886 3.22 34.70 5.91
CA VAL A 886 2.80 33.29 5.93
C VAL A 886 1.31 33.26 6.18
N MET A 887 0.57 32.54 5.31
CA MET A 887 -0.85 32.29 5.55
C MET A 887 -0.97 31.04 6.41
N LEU A 888 -1.55 31.22 7.60
CA LEU A 888 -1.93 30.15 8.50
C LEU A 888 -3.43 29.93 8.39
N GLN A 889 -3.84 28.70 8.15
CA GLN A 889 -5.22 28.29 8.15
C GLN A 889 -5.44 27.27 9.24
N TRP A 890 -6.59 27.32 9.89
CA TRP A 890 -6.96 26.29 10.86
C TRP A 890 -8.42 25.93 10.78
N GLU A 891 -8.68 24.70 11.15
CA GLU A 891 -10.03 24.17 11.31
C GLU A 891 -10.09 23.33 12.59
N GLN A 892 -11.27 23.15 13.11
CA GLN A 892 -11.50 22.29 14.25
C GLN A 892 -12.45 21.19 13.84
N SER A 893 -11.97 19.96 14.03
CA SER A 893 -12.71 18.74 13.83
C SER A 893 -12.62 17.88 15.08
N GLY A 894 -13.45 16.85 15.20
CA GLY A 894 -13.39 15.94 16.33
C GLY A 894 -14.57 16.06 17.32
N GLY A 895 -15.77 16.26 16.82
CA GLY A 895 -17.01 16.03 17.53
C GLY A 895 -17.13 16.74 18.89
N SER A 896 -17.42 16.00 19.94
CA SER A 896 -17.67 16.53 21.29
C SER A 896 -16.43 17.04 22.02
N LYS A 897 -15.20 16.76 21.53
CA LYS A 897 -13.94 17.23 22.12
C LYS A 897 -13.46 18.55 21.51
N ALA A 898 -13.95 18.94 20.34
CA ALA A 898 -13.60 20.19 19.71
C ALA A 898 -14.02 21.39 20.60
N MET A 899 -13.08 22.23 20.98
CA MET A 899 -13.34 23.45 21.72
C MET A 899 -13.07 24.63 20.79
N PRO A 900 -13.97 25.65 20.72
CA PRO A 900 -13.66 26.86 19.97
C PRO A 900 -12.35 27.47 20.45
N MET A 901 -11.42 27.74 19.53
CA MET A 901 -10.12 28.29 19.84
C MET A 901 -10.01 29.72 19.29
N LYS A 902 -9.32 30.59 20.05
CA LYS A 902 -8.92 31.91 19.63
C LYS A 902 -7.43 31.90 19.28
N VAL A 903 -7.08 32.61 18.23
CA VAL A 903 -5.69 32.73 17.75
C VAL A 903 -5.11 34.05 18.25
N HIS A 904 -3.89 34.00 18.78
CA HIS A 904 -3.10 35.14 19.18
C HIS A 904 -1.69 35.05 18.55
N ALA A 905 -1.30 36.08 17.84
CA ALA A 905 0.06 36.23 17.35
C ALA A 905 0.45 37.72 17.40
N ALA A 906 1.67 37.99 17.85
CA ALA A 906 2.15 39.36 17.99
C ALA A 906 2.28 40.09 16.65
N ASP A 907 2.62 39.37 15.57
CA ASP A 907 2.99 39.93 14.27
C ASP A 907 2.00 39.51 13.16
N GLY A 908 0.71 39.37 13.49
CA GLY A 908 -0.25 38.86 12.51
C GLY A 908 -1.61 39.52 12.54
N SER A 909 -2.39 39.32 11.50
CA SER A 909 -3.76 39.81 11.35
C SER A 909 -4.70 38.72 10.85
N GLN A 910 -5.89 38.63 11.45
CA GLN A 910 -6.94 37.75 11.00
C GLN A 910 -7.52 38.25 9.69
N GLN A 911 -7.60 37.39 8.67
CA GLN A 911 -8.13 37.68 7.34
C GLN A 911 -9.57 37.22 7.15
N GLY A 912 -10.01 36.25 7.97
CA GLY A 912 -11.34 35.67 7.91
C GLY A 912 -11.50 34.55 8.96
N PRO A 913 -12.68 33.89 9.02
CA PRO A 913 -12.85 32.73 9.85
C PRO A 913 -11.82 31.64 9.46
N GLY A 914 -11.03 31.15 10.41
CA GLY A 914 -10.04 30.11 10.16
C GLY A 914 -8.82 30.52 9.35
N SER A 915 -8.56 31.79 9.13
CA SER A 915 -7.41 32.27 8.35
C SER A 915 -6.72 33.47 9.00
N PHE A 916 -5.39 33.43 9.04
CA PHE A 916 -4.53 34.41 9.67
C PHE A 916 -3.27 34.62 8.84
N VAL A 917 -2.86 35.88 8.63
CA VAL A 917 -1.58 36.19 7.97
C VAL A 917 -0.57 36.67 9.00
N LEU A 918 0.56 36.01 9.02
CA LEU A 918 1.71 36.31 9.89
C LEU A 918 2.77 37.06 9.10
N ASN A 919 3.31 38.11 9.68
CA ASN A 919 4.50 38.76 9.15
C ASN A 919 5.75 38.19 9.84
N VAL A 920 6.47 37.34 9.14
CA VAL A 920 7.65 36.64 9.65
C VAL A 920 8.93 37.25 9.06
N SER A 921 9.09 38.56 9.20
CA SER A 921 10.20 39.28 8.57
C SER A 921 11.55 39.11 9.25
N SER A 922 11.63 38.64 10.50
CA SER A 922 12.84 38.67 11.31
C SER A 922 13.14 37.43 12.15
N GLY A 923 12.88 36.23 11.66
CA GLY A 923 13.26 34.99 12.39
C GLY A 923 12.07 34.09 12.75
N ALA A 924 11.98 33.61 13.98
CA ALA A 924 10.89 32.76 14.45
C ALA A 924 9.68 33.60 14.85
N SER A 925 8.48 33.13 14.54
CA SER A 925 7.20 33.68 15.00
C SER A 925 6.46 32.65 15.83
N LYS A 926 5.77 33.12 16.88
CA LYS A 926 4.93 32.30 17.74
C LYS A 926 3.45 32.60 17.51
N VAL A 927 2.67 31.52 17.42
CA VAL A 927 1.21 31.57 17.35
C VAL A 927 0.66 30.76 18.51
N VAL A 928 -0.29 31.32 19.25
CA VAL A 928 -0.95 30.66 20.35
C VAL A 928 -2.43 30.49 20.07
N PHE A 929 -2.92 29.29 20.22
CA PHE A 929 -4.35 28.97 20.22
C PHE A 929 -4.81 28.73 21.65
N SER A 930 -5.74 29.51 22.14
CA SER A 930 -6.32 29.38 23.49
C SER A 930 -7.81 29.06 23.38
N PRO A 931 -8.39 28.27 24.33
CA PRO A 931 -9.83 28.06 24.39
C PRO A 931 -10.60 29.38 24.41
N SER A 932 -11.67 29.44 23.60
CA SER A 932 -12.62 30.55 23.71
C SER A 932 -13.46 30.33 24.97
N THR A 933 -13.40 31.26 25.93
CA THR A 933 -14.21 31.25 27.14
C THR A 933 -15.68 31.38 26.79
#